data_b4e33a633f2def91f0d69b3cd6815bbb
#
_entry.id   b4e33a633f2def91f0d69b3cd6815bbb
#
_cell.length_a   1.000
_cell.length_b   1.000
_cell.length_c   1.000
_cell.angle_alpha   90.00
_cell.angle_beta   90.00
_cell.angle_gamma   90.00
#
_symmetry.space_group_name_H-M   'P 1'
#
loop_
_entity.id
_entity.type
_entity.pdbx_description
1 polymer ?
#
loop_
_entity_poly.entity_id
_entity_poly.type
_entity_poly.pdbx_seq_one_letter_code
_entity_poly.pdbx_strand_id
1 'polypeptide(L)'
;MIAAVVLLGVAGYGAMRGLVGIREAPFAATLGVASAWGGLIVLLNLILRAHIPFHAAAFIAFGAIVGIGAWGWRRAHKDGAAVVDGLDVALLGALASAVSALVLLYQFIGPDSDNFIHYPLVALFMRGQFPHVNPYFPDVPLYGHYGRDLGLAGLLTFGGAGIGTGMMIEAWVLHLATVGNAYYLGKRAGGGRVAAVAATYLVFFGVNAGFADWVVRSGLAEVAGNNNPVVYAFFFAVLLLFAALLEEPRPATAITMGVLLGGLDMVYETHFDILFAALCAVSLLTLVPTAGRSVRPGVRTALTASLALAFVVMLVSGGLTGRMIVKRLDRSSHPTASSPSSTAADWALAGAQQNVSITFPKHPFLTLTHANDGRAVPLLSPSFVGGQGIALLLLPAAMIFLVARRNLVGIVTGMVAILSLIVPASFDFGRFNGENFRFIFLGGLAAALTVGIASGEVFSWIRGHTRSDWIRWAAVAGISAACASQGSRAWRTFRYAELLRSSFPHHFRITEAERLQAFCMTWGRGDEEAAQFLRDHGKQRERLMTNYAVDDHEGSNLLNNAMVVMSQARLPMIAFNHRLQRDAGGIRSSVEGWSARTIAFWTTGDGEILRDLRPDWLYVVPETLSPDTERALSTIPGVQQAFRSSHGADRVIFRIRADDMPARPVLSRDSLSGTAVIAVEGLEGRRPEQFRSIWVRIGKTGPVVLEGDCYVFYRLFDRTASAPLDEADSIGTVRHLAIRDGGEQRLDLPFVFPYNPGDYEITIWIRTADGDVRIGSEKFGVSALAAGTTTPSPPAS
;
A
#
# COMPACT_ATOMS: atom_id res chain seq x y z
N MET A 1 22.74 -9.21 1.64
CA MET A 1 21.35 -9.53 1.30
C MET A 1 21.17 -10.95 0.74
N ILE A 2 21.85 -11.38 -0.35
CA ILE A 2 21.64 -12.73 -0.93
C ILE A 2 21.87 -13.83 0.12
N ALA A 3 22.95 -13.77 0.90
CA ALA A 3 23.20 -14.74 1.97
C ALA A 3 22.06 -14.77 3.01
N ALA A 4 21.49 -13.61 3.39
CA ALA A 4 20.37 -13.55 4.31
C ALA A 4 19.10 -14.18 3.70
N VAL A 5 18.83 -13.93 2.43
CA VAL A 5 17.70 -14.54 1.70
C VAL A 5 17.86 -16.05 1.61
N VAL A 6 19.07 -16.54 1.28
CA VAL A 6 19.37 -17.99 1.24
C VAL A 6 19.19 -18.61 2.61
N LEU A 7 19.73 -17.99 3.66
CA LEU A 7 19.60 -18.50 5.03
C LEU A 7 18.14 -18.53 5.48
N LEU A 8 17.36 -17.50 5.14
CA LEU A 8 15.92 -17.43 5.40
C LEU A 8 15.17 -18.58 4.67
N GLY A 9 15.53 -18.82 3.42
CA GLY A 9 14.97 -19.93 2.62
C GLY A 9 15.30 -21.31 3.21
N VAL A 10 16.56 -21.51 3.63
CA VAL A 10 17.00 -22.75 4.29
C VAL A 10 16.30 -22.95 5.63
N ALA A 11 16.15 -21.88 6.42
CA ALA A 11 15.40 -21.93 7.68
C ALA A 11 13.92 -22.27 7.44
N GLY A 12 13.30 -21.62 6.47
CA GLY A 12 11.92 -21.91 6.08
C GLY A 12 11.72 -23.35 5.62
N TYR A 13 12.62 -23.85 4.78
CA TYR A 13 12.62 -25.27 4.38
C TYR A 13 12.69 -26.20 5.58
N GLY A 14 13.61 -25.96 6.52
CA GLY A 14 13.74 -26.77 7.75
C GLY A 14 12.46 -26.77 8.58
N ALA A 15 11.83 -25.60 8.74
CA ALA A 15 10.57 -25.47 9.46
C ALA A 15 9.43 -26.26 8.75
N MET A 16 9.29 -26.13 7.44
CA MET A 16 8.25 -26.86 6.68
C MET A 16 8.47 -28.38 6.71
N ARG A 17 9.71 -28.84 6.62
CA ARG A 17 10.03 -30.26 6.70
C ARG A 17 9.74 -30.84 8.08
N GLY A 18 10.28 -30.24 9.14
CA GLY A 18 10.28 -30.84 10.46
C GLY A 18 9.10 -30.44 11.38
N LEU A 19 8.49 -29.28 11.18
CA LEU A 19 7.39 -28.84 12.02
C LEU A 19 6.02 -29.02 11.32
N VAL A 20 5.94 -28.66 10.04
CA VAL A 20 4.71 -28.86 9.26
C VAL A 20 4.64 -30.29 8.70
N GLY A 21 5.77 -30.95 8.49
CA GLY A 21 5.85 -32.36 8.08
C GLY A 21 5.75 -32.57 6.56
N ILE A 22 6.10 -31.58 5.76
CA ILE A 22 6.05 -31.68 4.30
C ILE A 22 7.26 -32.51 3.82
N ARG A 23 7.01 -33.63 3.16
CA ARG A 23 8.07 -34.54 2.68
C ARG A 23 8.61 -34.17 1.30
N GLU A 24 7.82 -33.59 0.43
CA GLU A 24 8.23 -33.15 -0.91
C GLU A 24 9.16 -31.95 -0.81
N ALA A 25 10.44 -32.13 -1.23
CA ALA A 25 11.47 -31.13 -1.04
C ALA A 25 11.18 -29.78 -1.75
N PRO A 26 10.78 -29.74 -3.04
CA PRO A 26 10.49 -28.48 -3.70
C PRO A 26 9.27 -27.76 -3.07
N PHE A 27 8.27 -28.51 -2.63
CA PHE A 27 7.12 -27.97 -1.92
C PHE A 27 7.53 -27.33 -0.58
N ALA A 28 8.31 -28.05 0.22
CA ALA A 28 8.82 -27.52 1.49
C ALA A 28 9.70 -26.27 1.27
N ALA A 29 10.45 -26.21 0.18
CA ALA A 29 11.30 -25.07 -0.15
C ALA A 29 10.47 -23.82 -0.50
N THR A 30 9.51 -23.92 -1.42
CA THR A 30 8.72 -22.77 -1.88
C THR A 30 7.79 -22.24 -0.81
N LEU A 31 7.10 -23.13 -0.09
CA LEU A 31 6.27 -22.74 1.06
C LEU A 31 7.12 -22.18 2.21
N GLY A 32 8.32 -22.76 2.41
CA GLY A 32 9.27 -22.33 3.42
C GLY A 32 9.77 -20.91 3.20
N VAL A 33 10.13 -20.56 1.98
CA VAL A 33 10.54 -19.17 1.63
C VAL A 33 9.43 -18.20 1.95
N ALA A 34 8.21 -18.43 1.47
CA ALA A 34 7.07 -17.56 1.71
C ALA A 34 6.74 -17.44 3.21
N SER A 35 6.76 -18.57 3.94
CA SER A 35 6.43 -18.59 5.37
C SER A 35 7.51 -17.93 6.23
N ALA A 36 8.79 -18.11 5.90
CA ALA A 36 9.87 -17.48 6.64
C ALA A 36 9.92 -15.97 6.39
N TRP A 37 9.65 -15.53 5.14
CA TRP A 37 9.54 -14.12 4.81
C TRP A 37 8.39 -13.45 5.55
N GLY A 38 7.21 -14.09 5.54
CA GLY A 38 6.05 -13.60 6.26
C GLY A 38 6.24 -13.60 7.77
N GLY A 39 6.85 -14.65 8.31
CA GLY A 39 7.24 -14.72 9.71
C GLY A 39 8.17 -13.59 10.11
N LEU A 40 9.16 -13.26 9.27
CA LEU A 40 10.06 -12.13 9.51
C LEU A 40 9.30 -10.80 9.59
N ILE A 41 8.40 -10.53 8.64
CA ILE A 41 7.58 -9.30 8.62
C ILE A 41 6.77 -9.18 9.92
N VAL A 42 6.05 -10.24 10.30
CA VAL A 42 5.19 -10.22 11.48
C VAL A 42 6.00 -10.08 12.76
N LEU A 43 7.07 -10.88 12.94
CA LEU A 43 7.91 -10.82 14.12
C LEU A 43 8.62 -9.47 14.24
N LEU A 44 9.20 -8.97 13.18
CA LEU A 44 9.86 -7.66 13.16
C LEU A 44 8.89 -6.55 13.60
N ASN A 45 7.68 -6.54 13.05
CA ASN A 45 6.67 -5.57 13.41
C ASN A 45 6.28 -5.67 14.90
N LEU A 46 6.06 -6.88 15.42
CA LEU A 46 5.69 -7.08 16.83
C LEU A 46 6.81 -6.64 17.78
N ILE A 47 8.06 -6.96 17.45
CA ILE A 47 9.22 -6.57 18.27
C ILE A 47 9.40 -5.04 18.25
N LEU A 48 9.21 -4.39 17.12
CA LEU A 48 9.26 -2.94 17.04
C LEU A 48 8.16 -2.25 17.85
N ARG A 49 6.96 -2.84 17.90
CA ARG A 49 5.86 -2.35 18.76
C ARG A 49 6.18 -2.47 20.25
N ALA A 50 7.09 -3.35 20.62
CA ALA A 50 7.64 -3.41 21.97
C ALA A 50 8.77 -2.37 22.18
N HIS A 51 8.89 -1.35 21.31
CA HIS A 51 9.87 -0.26 21.38
C HIS A 51 11.34 -0.71 21.32
N ILE A 52 11.62 -1.88 20.77
CA ILE A 52 13.00 -2.34 20.54
C ILE A 52 13.57 -1.61 19.31
N PRO A 53 14.80 -1.10 19.35
CA PRO A 53 15.42 -0.41 18.21
C PRO A 53 15.45 -1.29 16.95
N PHE A 54 15.25 -0.67 15.77
CA PHE A 54 15.04 -1.37 14.49
C PHE A 54 16.10 -2.44 14.20
N HIS A 55 17.38 -2.12 14.31
CA HIS A 55 18.45 -3.09 14.02
C HIS A 55 18.43 -4.27 14.98
N ALA A 56 18.25 -4.02 16.27
CA ALA A 56 18.12 -5.10 17.26
C ALA A 56 16.88 -5.96 16.98
N ALA A 57 15.75 -5.33 16.67
CA ALA A 57 14.51 -6.02 16.30
C ALA A 57 14.71 -6.89 15.05
N ALA A 58 15.41 -6.41 14.03
CA ALA A 58 15.72 -7.15 12.82
C ALA A 58 16.60 -8.38 13.13
N PHE A 59 17.64 -8.24 13.95
CA PHE A 59 18.49 -9.35 14.39
C PHE A 59 17.70 -10.38 15.19
N ILE A 60 16.87 -9.97 16.13
CA ILE A 60 16.04 -10.88 16.95
C ILE A 60 15.04 -11.63 16.07
N ALA A 61 14.30 -10.92 15.19
CA ALA A 61 13.32 -11.54 14.31
C ALA A 61 13.97 -12.56 13.36
N PHE A 62 15.07 -12.16 12.72
CA PHE A 62 15.83 -13.05 11.82
C PHE A 62 16.40 -14.26 12.57
N GLY A 63 17.03 -14.05 13.72
CA GLY A 63 17.57 -15.11 14.58
C GLY A 63 16.48 -16.07 15.05
N ALA A 64 15.29 -15.59 15.39
CA ALA A 64 14.16 -16.43 15.77
C ALA A 64 13.71 -17.35 14.60
N ILE A 65 13.60 -16.80 13.37
CA ILE A 65 13.26 -17.60 12.19
C ILE A 65 14.32 -18.66 11.91
N VAL A 66 15.60 -18.29 11.98
CA VAL A 66 16.73 -19.24 11.80
C VAL A 66 16.71 -20.33 12.89
N GLY A 67 16.44 -19.95 14.15
CA GLY A 67 16.31 -20.89 15.26
C GLY A 67 15.16 -21.88 15.08
N ILE A 68 13.98 -21.39 14.67
CA ILE A 68 12.82 -22.23 14.31
C ILE A 68 13.18 -23.19 13.17
N GLY A 69 13.85 -22.69 12.15
CA GLY A 69 14.32 -23.49 11.02
C GLY A 69 15.30 -24.59 11.44
N ALA A 70 16.30 -24.24 12.26
CA ALA A 70 17.27 -25.21 12.78
C ALA A 70 16.61 -26.29 13.65
N TRP A 71 15.62 -25.91 14.46
CA TRP A 71 14.81 -26.87 15.23
C TRP A 71 14.01 -27.79 14.30
N GLY A 72 13.42 -27.23 13.25
CA GLY A 72 12.75 -28.00 12.20
C GLY A 72 13.68 -29.00 11.52
N TRP A 73 14.89 -28.59 11.14
CA TRP A 73 15.91 -29.49 10.55
C TRP A 73 16.24 -30.69 11.44
N ARG A 74 16.43 -30.45 12.77
CA ARG A 74 16.68 -31.53 13.73
C ARG A 74 15.55 -32.55 13.78
N ARG A 75 14.29 -32.09 13.63
CA ARG A 75 13.13 -32.98 13.59
C ARG A 75 13.00 -33.68 12.23
N ALA A 76 13.23 -32.99 11.13
CA ALA A 76 13.13 -33.55 9.80
C ALA A 76 14.07 -34.76 9.57
N HIS A 77 15.23 -34.75 10.22
CA HIS A 77 16.17 -35.91 10.16
C HIS A 77 15.56 -37.19 10.75
N LYS A 78 14.61 -37.09 11.65
CA LYS A 78 13.90 -38.22 12.26
C LYS A 78 12.74 -38.72 11.41
N ASP A 79 12.20 -37.87 10.52
CA ASP A 79 10.97 -38.14 9.74
C ASP A 79 11.26 -38.78 8.35
N GLY A 80 12.51 -39.10 8.04
CA GLY A 80 12.93 -39.76 6.83
C GLY A 80 13.41 -38.82 5.72
N ALA A 81 13.83 -39.42 4.60
CA ALA A 81 14.39 -38.70 3.47
C ALA A 81 13.37 -37.79 2.78
N ALA A 82 13.89 -36.70 2.22
CA ALA A 82 13.06 -35.82 1.38
C ALA A 82 12.72 -36.52 0.06
N VAL A 83 11.48 -36.37 -0.36
CA VAL A 83 11.02 -36.92 -1.64
C VAL A 83 11.22 -35.85 -2.73
N VAL A 84 11.87 -36.27 -3.82
CA VAL A 84 12.07 -35.44 -5.02
C VAL A 84 11.51 -36.20 -6.21
N ASP A 85 10.51 -35.65 -6.85
CA ASP A 85 9.94 -36.15 -8.09
C ASP A 85 10.55 -35.37 -9.27
N GLY A 86 11.31 -36.07 -10.11
CA GLY A 86 12.06 -35.46 -11.22
C GLY A 86 11.16 -34.75 -12.24
N LEU A 87 9.95 -35.29 -12.49
CA LEU A 87 9.01 -34.66 -13.43
C LEU A 87 8.40 -33.38 -12.83
N ASP A 88 8.10 -33.36 -11.54
CA ASP A 88 7.63 -32.16 -10.88
C ASP A 88 8.70 -31.06 -10.89
N VAL A 89 9.96 -31.42 -10.66
CA VAL A 89 11.10 -30.50 -10.75
C VAL A 89 11.25 -29.93 -12.15
N ALA A 90 11.12 -30.78 -13.19
CA ALA A 90 11.22 -30.32 -14.58
C ALA A 90 10.09 -29.36 -14.96
N LEU A 91 8.83 -29.66 -14.57
CA LEU A 91 7.67 -28.81 -14.84
C LEU A 91 7.76 -27.48 -14.08
N LEU A 92 8.13 -27.54 -12.79
CA LEU A 92 8.39 -26.35 -11.99
C LEU A 92 9.52 -25.50 -12.58
N GLY A 93 10.61 -26.14 -13.00
CA GLY A 93 11.75 -25.46 -13.63
C GLY A 93 11.34 -24.71 -14.89
N ALA A 94 10.52 -25.34 -15.75
CA ALA A 94 10.01 -24.69 -16.97
C ALA A 94 9.11 -23.48 -16.66
N LEU A 95 8.16 -23.63 -15.73
CA LEU A 95 7.28 -22.55 -15.31
C LEU A 95 8.05 -21.42 -14.62
N ALA A 96 8.98 -21.77 -13.72
CA ALA A 96 9.82 -20.82 -13.03
C ALA A 96 10.71 -20.03 -13.99
N SER A 97 11.27 -20.70 -15.01
CA SER A 97 12.07 -20.03 -16.05
C SER A 97 11.25 -19.03 -16.85
N ALA A 98 10.04 -19.42 -17.30
CA ALA A 98 9.13 -18.54 -18.02
C ALA A 98 8.73 -17.32 -17.19
N VAL A 99 8.35 -17.53 -15.92
CA VAL A 99 8.00 -16.45 -15.00
C VAL A 99 9.19 -15.57 -14.69
N SER A 100 10.38 -16.14 -14.46
CA SER A 100 11.62 -15.40 -14.21
C SER A 100 11.96 -14.47 -15.37
N ALA A 101 11.85 -14.95 -16.59
CA ALA A 101 12.11 -14.15 -17.78
C ALA A 101 11.20 -12.92 -17.83
N LEU A 102 9.90 -13.09 -17.55
CA LEU A 102 8.95 -11.98 -17.53
C LEU A 102 9.18 -11.05 -16.34
N VAL A 103 9.32 -11.58 -15.14
CA VAL A 103 9.56 -10.75 -13.94
C VAL A 103 10.81 -9.90 -14.11
N LEU A 104 11.90 -10.48 -14.58
CA LEU A 104 13.12 -9.76 -14.83
C LEU A 104 12.95 -8.68 -15.91
N LEU A 105 12.19 -8.96 -16.98
CA LEU A 105 11.88 -7.99 -18.00
C LEU A 105 11.07 -6.81 -17.43
N TYR A 106 9.97 -7.06 -16.71
CA TYR A 106 9.10 -6.01 -16.18
C TYR A 106 9.74 -5.16 -15.09
N GLN A 107 10.54 -5.75 -14.23
CA GLN A 107 11.25 -5.01 -13.18
C GLN A 107 12.28 -4.03 -13.72
N PHE A 108 12.72 -4.20 -14.96
CA PHE A 108 13.74 -3.36 -15.59
C PHE A 108 13.18 -2.26 -16.49
N ILE A 109 11.88 -2.28 -16.81
CA ILE A 109 11.29 -1.36 -17.80
C ILE A 109 11.09 0.06 -17.24
N GLY A 110 11.26 0.27 -15.97
CA GLY A 110 11.17 1.60 -15.40
C GLY A 110 10.68 1.62 -13.96
N PRO A 111 10.68 2.79 -13.33
CA PRO A 111 10.13 2.96 -12.01
C PRO A 111 8.62 2.67 -12.05
N ASP A 112 8.16 1.72 -11.25
CA ASP A 112 6.75 1.59 -10.93
C ASP A 112 6.26 2.90 -10.31
N SER A 113 5.09 3.36 -10.70
CA SER A 113 4.49 4.60 -10.19
C SER A 113 4.39 4.66 -8.66
N ASP A 114 4.37 3.51 -7.99
CA ASP A 114 4.28 3.42 -6.53
C ASP A 114 5.66 3.41 -5.83
N ASN A 115 6.76 3.32 -6.57
CA ASN A 115 8.10 3.33 -5.98
C ASN A 115 8.39 4.61 -5.20
N PHE A 116 7.75 5.72 -5.53
CA PHE A 116 7.87 6.97 -4.78
C PHE A 116 7.32 6.89 -3.34
N ILE A 117 6.51 5.89 -2.99
CA ILE A 117 6.10 5.59 -1.60
C ILE A 117 7.03 4.54 -0.99
N HIS A 118 7.18 3.41 -1.68
CA HIS A 118 7.83 2.23 -1.12
C HIS A 118 9.33 2.39 -0.95
N TYR A 119 10.00 3.02 -1.90
CA TYR A 119 11.44 3.26 -1.80
C TYR A 119 11.80 4.11 -0.57
N PRO A 120 11.13 5.27 -0.35
CA PRO A 120 11.31 6.07 0.86
C PRO A 120 10.94 5.35 2.15
N LEU A 121 9.85 4.58 2.17
CA LEU A 121 9.46 3.85 3.38
C LEU A 121 10.54 2.85 3.82
N VAL A 122 11.09 2.08 2.88
CA VAL A 122 12.23 1.19 3.17
C VAL A 122 13.39 1.97 3.75
N ALA A 123 13.74 3.13 3.16
CA ALA A 123 14.83 3.97 3.62
C ALA A 123 14.61 4.49 5.04
N LEU A 124 13.40 4.94 5.36
CA LEU A 124 13.02 5.43 6.69
C LEU A 124 13.03 4.30 7.74
N PHE A 125 12.53 3.11 7.40
CA PHE A 125 12.65 1.94 8.29
C PHE A 125 14.12 1.58 8.56
N MET A 126 14.97 1.57 7.55
CA MET A 126 16.42 1.36 7.73
C MET A 126 17.07 2.42 8.65
N ARG A 127 16.48 3.62 8.76
CA ARG A 127 16.86 4.64 9.74
C ARG A 127 16.30 4.37 11.12
N GLY A 128 15.41 3.42 11.27
CA GLY A 128 14.72 3.09 12.53
C GLY A 128 13.44 3.90 12.78
N GLN A 129 12.89 4.56 11.75
CA GLN A 129 11.65 5.32 11.86
C GLN A 129 10.45 4.36 12.02
N PHE A 130 10.04 4.12 13.26
CA PHE A 130 8.86 3.35 13.59
C PHE A 130 8.14 4.00 14.79
N PRO A 131 6.80 4.13 14.79
CA PRO A 131 5.85 3.82 13.70
C PRO A 131 6.18 4.57 12.39
N HIS A 132 5.74 4.00 11.27
CA HIS A 132 5.94 4.62 9.96
C HIS A 132 5.19 5.95 9.86
N VAL A 133 5.80 6.89 9.17
CA VAL A 133 5.23 8.20 8.85
C VAL A 133 5.09 8.35 7.33
N ASN A 134 4.27 9.28 6.90
CA ASN A 134 4.26 9.65 5.50
C ASN A 134 5.63 10.25 5.13
N PRO A 135 6.32 9.70 4.11
CA PRO A 135 7.65 10.15 3.76
C PRO A 135 7.74 11.63 3.36
N TYR A 136 6.67 12.17 2.80
CA TYR A 136 6.63 13.55 2.30
C TYR A 136 5.86 14.51 3.22
N PHE A 137 5.18 13.98 4.21
CA PHE A 137 4.40 14.72 5.20
C PHE A 137 4.50 14.00 6.54
N PRO A 138 5.64 14.15 7.23
CA PRO A 138 5.90 13.36 8.43
C PRO A 138 4.89 13.58 9.57
N ASP A 139 4.16 14.68 9.54
CA ASP A 139 3.07 14.94 10.50
C ASP A 139 1.73 14.30 10.09
N VAL A 140 1.69 13.71 8.91
CA VAL A 140 0.51 13.04 8.37
C VAL A 140 0.69 11.54 8.51
N PRO A 141 -0.24 10.81 9.16
CA PRO A 141 -0.15 9.36 9.20
C PRO A 141 -0.33 8.79 7.79
N LEU A 142 0.53 7.85 7.44
CA LEU A 142 0.37 7.06 6.23
C LEU A 142 -0.66 5.98 6.50
N TYR A 143 -1.79 6.06 5.80
CA TYR A 143 -2.76 4.96 5.75
C TYR A 143 -2.41 4.06 4.58
N GLY A 144 -1.95 2.89 4.86
CA GLY A 144 -1.60 1.92 3.84
C GLY A 144 -0.86 0.73 4.44
N HIS A 145 -0.56 -0.16 3.56
CA HIS A 145 0.20 -1.35 3.87
C HIS A 145 1.70 -1.01 3.83
N TYR A 146 2.39 -1.40 4.86
CA TYR A 146 3.83 -1.16 5.04
C TYR A 146 4.63 -2.44 5.32
N GLY A 147 3.94 -3.56 5.44
CA GLY A 147 4.56 -4.82 5.86
C GLY A 147 5.68 -5.29 4.92
N ARG A 148 5.48 -5.13 3.61
CA ARG A 148 6.52 -5.41 2.60
C ARG A 148 7.77 -4.56 2.84
N ASP A 149 7.60 -3.26 2.96
CA ASP A 149 8.71 -2.31 3.08
C ASP A 149 9.49 -2.54 4.38
N LEU A 150 8.78 -2.87 5.45
CA LEU A 150 9.36 -3.25 6.74
C LEU A 150 10.21 -4.54 6.61
N GLY A 151 9.67 -5.57 5.95
CA GLY A 151 10.39 -6.82 5.74
C GLY A 151 11.65 -6.66 4.91
N LEU A 152 11.55 -5.90 3.82
CA LEU A 152 12.69 -5.58 2.96
C LEU A 152 13.75 -4.79 3.70
N ALA A 153 13.38 -3.75 4.45
CA ALA A 153 14.30 -2.97 5.28
C ALA A 153 15.02 -3.87 6.30
N GLY A 154 14.30 -4.80 6.94
CA GLY A 154 14.87 -5.79 7.84
C GLY A 154 15.95 -6.64 7.17
N LEU A 155 15.70 -7.13 5.94
CA LEU A 155 16.67 -7.92 5.18
C LEU A 155 17.87 -7.11 4.70
N LEU A 156 17.66 -5.87 4.30
CA LEU A 156 18.74 -4.97 3.86
C LEU A 156 19.71 -4.64 5.00
N THR A 157 19.28 -4.76 6.26
CA THR A 157 20.15 -4.63 7.43
C THR A 157 21.31 -5.64 7.41
N PHE A 158 21.11 -6.81 6.80
CA PHE A 158 22.11 -7.91 6.75
C PHE A 158 23.00 -7.89 5.51
N GLY A 159 22.87 -6.91 4.60
CA GLY A 159 23.59 -7.05 3.35
C GLY A 159 23.83 -5.83 2.56
N GLY A 160 24.37 -4.82 2.76
CA GLY A 160 24.94 -3.75 1.92
C GLY A 160 24.37 -3.50 0.50
N ALA A 161 23.25 -4.12 0.13
CA ALA A 161 22.60 -3.93 -1.16
C ALA A 161 21.79 -2.63 -1.13
N GLY A 162 21.72 -1.93 -2.28
CA GLY A 162 20.81 -0.81 -2.47
C GLY A 162 19.34 -1.24 -2.41
N ILE A 163 18.45 -0.29 -2.12
CA ILE A 163 17.00 -0.56 -1.96
C ILE A 163 16.42 -1.13 -3.25
N GLY A 164 16.74 -0.55 -4.42
CA GLY A 164 16.23 -1.01 -5.71
C GLY A 164 16.69 -2.43 -6.05
N THR A 165 17.95 -2.76 -5.78
CA THR A 165 18.46 -4.13 -5.92
C THR A 165 17.76 -5.08 -4.95
N GLY A 166 17.49 -4.63 -3.73
CA GLY A 166 16.72 -5.38 -2.74
C GLY A 166 15.31 -5.70 -3.20
N MET A 167 14.59 -4.73 -3.72
CA MET A 167 13.24 -4.89 -4.29
C MET A 167 13.22 -5.90 -5.44
N MET A 168 14.23 -5.86 -6.31
CA MET A 168 14.32 -6.81 -7.41
C MET A 168 14.55 -8.25 -6.93
N ILE A 169 15.46 -8.46 -5.98
CA ILE A 169 15.73 -9.79 -5.41
C ILE A 169 14.46 -10.31 -4.70
N GLU A 170 13.80 -9.47 -3.92
CA GLU A 170 12.54 -9.79 -3.25
C GLU A 170 11.49 -10.25 -4.26
N ALA A 171 11.24 -9.44 -5.28
CA ALA A 171 10.24 -9.74 -6.30
C ALA A 171 10.51 -11.07 -6.99
N TRP A 172 11.76 -11.31 -7.40
CA TRP A 172 12.15 -12.54 -8.08
C TRP A 172 12.00 -13.76 -7.18
N VAL A 173 12.55 -13.73 -5.97
CA VAL A 173 12.52 -14.87 -5.03
C VAL A 173 11.09 -15.20 -4.63
N LEU A 174 10.26 -14.21 -4.33
CA LEU A 174 8.88 -14.43 -3.92
C LEU A 174 7.97 -14.86 -5.06
N HIS A 175 8.22 -14.39 -6.30
CA HIS A 175 7.51 -14.93 -7.47
C HIS A 175 7.85 -16.39 -7.71
N LEU A 176 9.12 -16.79 -7.57
CA LEU A 176 9.52 -18.20 -7.66
C LEU A 176 8.86 -19.05 -6.57
N ALA A 177 8.81 -18.55 -5.35
CA ALA A 177 8.08 -19.22 -4.27
C ALA A 177 6.59 -19.33 -4.60
N THR A 178 5.99 -18.30 -5.18
CA THR A 178 4.57 -18.28 -5.59
C THR A 178 4.31 -19.26 -6.74
N VAL A 179 5.21 -19.40 -7.72
CA VAL A 179 5.12 -20.44 -8.77
C VAL A 179 5.02 -21.82 -8.15
N GLY A 180 5.93 -22.14 -7.24
CA GLY A 180 5.92 -23.45 -6.57
C GLY A 180 4.67 -23.64 -5.70
N ASN A 181 4.27 -22.63 -4.97
CA ASN A 181 3.08 -22.68 -4.13
C ASN A 181 1.79 -22.86 -4.96
N ALA A 182 1.64 -22.16 -6.08
CA ALA A 182 0.51 -22.34 -7.00
C ALA A 182 0.53 -23.75 -7.63
N TYR A 183 1.71 -24.25 -8.00
CA TYR A 183 1.88 -25.59 -8.55
C TYR A 183 1.44 -26.67 -7.55
N TYR A 184 1.94 -26.62 -6.33
CA TYR A 184 1.60 -27.62 -5.31
C TYR A 184 0.15 -27.49 -4.82
N LEU A 185 -0.39 -26.27 -4.82
CA LEU A 185 -1.81 -26.07 -4.54
C LEU A 185 -2.69 -26.71 -5.62
N GLY A 186 -2.40 -26.46 -6.89
CA GLY A 186 -3.07 -27.11 -8.01
C GLY A 186 -2.92 -28.66 -7.97
N LYS A 187 -1.69 -29.16 -7.71
CA LYS A 187 -1.42 -30.61 -7.63
C LYS A 187 -2.24 -31.29 -6.54
N ARG A 188 -2.29 -30.71 -5.34
CA ARG A 188 -3.00 -31.29 -4.18
C ARG A 188 -4.51 -31.12 -4.27
N ALA A 189 -4.97 -29.92 -4.60
CA ALA A 189 -6.38 -29.63 -4.68
C ALA A 189 -7.05 -30.20 -5.94
N GLY A 190 -6.35 -30.23 -7.06
CA GLY A 190 -6.89 -30.71 -8.35
C GLY A 190 -6.52 -32.12 -8.74
N GLY A 191 -5.92 -32.90 -7.82
CA GLY A 191 -5.68 -34.33 -8.00
C GLY A 191 -4.55 -34.71 -8.98
N GLY A 192 -3.57 -33.83 -9.23
CA GLY A 192 -2.40 -34.21 -10.02
C GLY A 192 -1.72 -33.11 -10.83
N ARG A 193 -0.78 -33.49 -11.70
CA ARG A 193 0.08 -32.58 -12.45
C ARG A 193 -0.64 -31.71 -13.47
N VAL A 194 -1.73 -32.25 -14.08
CA VAL A 194 -2.54 -31.46 -15.02
C VAL A 194 -3.12 -30.22 -14.32
N ALA A 195 -3.69 -30.42 -13.14
CA ALA A 195 -4.17 -29.31 -12.31
C ALA A 195 -3.04 -28.36 -11.89
N ALA A 196 -1.87 -28.91 -11.51
CA ALA A 196 -0.71 -28.14 -11.11
C ALA A 196 -0.26 -27.18 -12.21
N VAL A 197 -0.08 -27.68 -13.42
CA VAL A 197 0.36 -26.88 -14.57
C VAL A 197 -0.75 -25.90 -14.99
N ALA A 198 -2.01 -26.35 -15.11
CA ALA A 198 -3.11 -25.49 -15.52
C ALA A 198 -3.34 -24.35 -14.52
N ALA A 199 -3.39 -24.62 -13.21
CA ALA A 199 -3.58 -23.61 -12.19
C ALA A 199 -2.42 -22.59 -12.19
N THR A 200 -1.18 -23.06 -12.22
CA THR A 200 -0.01 -22.16 -12.24
C THR A 200 0.03 -21.34 -13.51
N TYR A 201 -0.20 -21.95 -14.66
CA TYR A 201 -0.21 -21.23 -15.94
C TYR A 201 -1.29 -20.15 -15.96
N LEU A 202 -2.53 -20.49 -15.57
CA LEU A 202 -3.64 -19.54 -15.56
C LEU A 202 -3.39 -18.39 -14.58
N VAL A 203 -2.82 -18.65 -13.40
CA VAL A 203 -2.50 -17.63 -12.40
C VAL A 203 -1.43 -16.66 -12.92
N PHE A 204 -0.40 -17.16 -13.58
CA PHE A 204 0.71 -16.32 -14.02
C PHE A 204 0.51 -15.68 -15.39
N PHE A 205 -0.28 -16.28 -16.27
CA PHE A 205 -0.42 -15.85 -17.66
C PHE A 205 -1.87 -15.66 -18.11
N GLY A 206 -2.86 -16.12 -17.34
CA GLY A 206 -4.25 -16.17 -17.73
C GLY A 206 -5.21 -15.28 -16.96
N VAL A 207 -4.72 -14.37 -16.12
CA VAL A 207 -5.61 -13.45 -15.41
C VAL A 207 -5.85 -12.23 -16.29
N ASN A 208 -7.08 -12.10 -16.78
CA ASN A 208 -7.53 -10.89 -17.44
C ASN A 208 -8.37 -10.09 -16.44
N ALA A 209 -7.77 -9.09 -15.79
CA ALA A 209 -8.48 -8.19 -14.91
C ALA A 209 -8.72 -6.88 -15.66
N GLY A 210 -9.81 -6.74 -16.40
CA GLY A 210 -10.09 -5.56 -17.21
C GLY A 210 -11.47 -4.99 -17.00
N PHE A 211 -11.49 -3.70 -16.87
CA PHE A 211 -12.63 -2.87 -17.24
C PHE A 211 -12.45 -2.46 -18.69
N ALA A 212 -13.50 -2.53 -19.48
CA ALA A 212 -13.63 -2.27 -20.91
C ALA A 212 -12.47 -1.56 -21.66
N ASP A 213 -11.90 -0.51 -21.12
CA ASP A 213 -10.84 0.29 -21.74
C ASP A 213 -9.60 0.40 -20.84
N TRP A 214 -9.57 -0.29 -19.71
CA TRP A 214 -8.47 -0.19 -18.76
C TRP A 214 -7.43 -1.27 -18.99
N VAL A 215 -6.17 -0.88 -18.85
CA VAL A 215 -5.03 -1.77 -19.03
C VAL A 215 -5.15 -2.93 -18.08
N VAL A 216 -5.36 -4.05 -18.66
CA VAL A 216 -5.56 -5.30 -18.00
C VAL A 216 -4.22 -5.97 -17.85
N ARG A 217 -3.93 -6.36 -16.62
CA ARG A 217 -2.78 -7.19 -16.34
C ARG A 217 -3.13 -8.64 -16.67
N SER A 218 -2.28 -9.27 -17.47
CA SER A 218 -2.56 -10.61 -18.01
C SER A 218 -2.15 -11.74 -17.06
N GLY A 219 -1.77 -11.45 -15.82
CA GLY A 219 -1.40 -12.42 -14.80
C GLY A 219 -0.37 -11.92 -13.82
N LEU A 220 0.01 -12.76 -12.85
CA LEU A 220 1.02 -12.41 -11.85
C LEU A 220 2.40 -12.12 -12.46
N ALA A 221 2.71 -12.67 -13.62
CA ALA A 221 3.96 -12.41 -14.30
C ALA A 221 4.13 -10.94 -14.71
N GLU A 222 3.03 -10.19 -14.92
CA GLU A 222 3.04 -8.77 -15.23
C GLU A 222 2.99 -7.88 -13.99
N VAL A 223 2.82 -8.46 -12.80
CA VAL A 223 2.62 -7.74 -11.54
C VAL A 223 3.80 -7.97 -10.63
N ALA A 224 5.00 -7.69 -11.14
CA ALA A 224 6.25 -7.92 -10.42
C ALA A 224 6.64 -6.79 -9.46
N GLY A 225 6.01 -5.63 -9.58
CA GLY A 225 6.30 -4.45 -8.77
C GLY A 225 5.45 -4.33 -7.51
N ASN A 226 5.76 -3.32 -6.71
CA ASN A 226 4.98 -2.91 -5.55
C ASN A 226 4.92 -4.03 -4.47
N ASN A 227 3.80 -4.14 -3.75
CA ASN A 227 3.59 -5.17 -2.73
C ASN A 227 3.24 -6.56 -3.28
N ASN A 228 2.94 -6.67 -4.56
CA ASN A 228 2.38 -7.87 -5.16
C ASN A 228 3.20 -9.15 -4.91
N PRO A 229 4.55 -9.17 -5.00
CA PRO A 229 5.32 -10.38 -4.74
C PRO A 229 5.07 -10.94 -3.34
N VAL A 230 5.04 -10.06 -2.33
CA VAL A 230 4.81 -10.46 -0.92
C VAL A 230 3.36 -10.87 -0.69
N VAL A 231 2.41 -10.10 -1.23
CA VAL A 231 0.97 -10.36 -1.12
C VAL A 231 0.64 -11.77 -1.61
N TYR A 232 1.06 -12.10 -2.83
CA TYR A 232 0.71 -13.39 -3.42
C TYR A 232 1.52 -14.54 -2.84
N ALA A 233 2.76 -14.31 -2.39
CA ALA A 233 3.49 -15.32 -1.63
C ALA A 233 2.74 -15.72 -0.35
N PHE A 234 2.19 -14.75 0.39
CA PHE A 234 1.37 -15.01 1.58
C PHE A 234 0.05 -15.69 1.21
N PHE A 235 -0.66 -15.15 0.22
CA PHE A 235 -1.96 -15.67 -0.22
C PHE A 235 -1.87 -17.16 -0.57
N PHE A 236 -0.94 -17.55 -1.43
CA PHE A 236 -0.75 -18.94 -1.82
C PHE A 236 -0.22 -19.81 -0.69
N ALA A 237 0.65 -19.26 0.18
CA ALA A 237 1.12 -19.99 1.35
C ALA A 237 -0.02 -20.30 2.32
N VAL A 238 -0.93 -19.36 2.58
CA VAL A 238 -2.10 -19.58 3.42
C VAL A 238 -3.01 -20.66 2.84
N LEU A 239 -3.29 -20.62 1.53
CA LEU A 239 -4.11 -21.63 0.86
C LEU A 239 -3.46 -23.02 0.90
N LEU A 240 -2.15 -23.10 0.74
CA LEU A 240 -1.40 -24.36 0.84
C LEU A 240 -1.37 -24.92 2.26
N LEU A 241 -1.20 -24.06 3.27
CA LEU A 241 -1.26 -24.46 4.66
C LEU A 241 -2.69 -24.91 5.04
N PHE A 242 -3.71 -24.28 4.47
CA PHE A 242 -5.09 -24.76 4.59
C PHE A 242 -5.26 -26.15 3.98
N ALA A 243 -4.74 -26.39 2.75
CA ALA A 243 -4.76 -27.70 2.14
C ALA A 243 -4.01 -28.75 3.00
N ALA A 244 -2.83 -28.41 3.51
CA ALA A 244 -2.06 -29.27 4.41
C ALA A 244 -2.80 -29.57 5.73
N LEU A 245 -3.52 -28.58 6.27
CA LEU A 245 -4.32 -28.71 7.48
C LEU A 245 -5.50 -29.70 7.29
N LEU A 246 -6.11 -29.68 6.10
CA LEU A 246 -7.19 -30.61 5.74
C LEU A 246 -6.67 -32.07 5.67
N GLU A 247 -5.44 -32.26 5.21
CA GLU A 247 -4.80 -33.59 5.14
C GLU A 247 -4.37 -34.09 6.51
N GLU A 248 -3.63 -33.24 7.25
CA GLU A 248 -3.08 -33.55 8.56
C GLU A 248 -3.09 -32.31 9.48
N PRO A 249 -4.01 -32.26 10.48
CA PRO A 249 -4.14 -31.12 11.37
C PRO A 249 -3.01 -31.07 12.40
N ARG A 250 -1.90 -30.43 12.04
CA ARG A 250 -0.76 -30.20 12.95
C ARG A 250 -0.82 -28.81 13.56
N PRO A 251 -0.50 -28.62 14.85
CA PRO A 251 -0.50 -27.31 15.50
C PRO A 251 0.43 -26.32 14.79
N ALA A 252 1.61 -26.74 14.33
CA ALA A 252 2.54 -25.89 13.60
C ALA A 252 1.95 -25.35 12.29
N THR A 253 1.19 -26.17 11.55
CA THR A 253 0.47 -25.76 10.35
C THR A 253 -0.56 -24.69 10.67
N ALA A 254 -1.36 -24.91 11.74
CA ALA A 254 -2.38 -23.98 12.17
C ALA A 254 -1.79 -22.64 12.63
N ILE A 255 -0.72 -22.66 13.40
CA ILE A 255 -0.02 -21.45 13.86
C ILE A 255 0.57 -20.69 12.67
N THR A 256 1.30 -21.37 11.77
CA THR A 256 1.90 -20.72 10.60
C THR A 256 0.83 -20.10 9.71
N MET A 257 -0.27 -20.81 9.46
CA MET A 257 -1.39 -20.30 8.68
C MET A 257 -2.00 -19.05 9.33
N GLY A 258 -2.25 -19.09 10.64
CA GLY A 258 -2.85 -17.97 11.38
C GLY A 258 -1.95 -16.74 11.37
N VAL A 259 -0.64 -16.92 11.59
CA VAL A 259 0.35 -15.82 11.54
C VAL A 259 0.44 -15.18 10.16
N LEU A 260 0.51 -15.98 9.11
CA LEU A 260 0.59 -15.47 7.74
C LEU A 260 -0.71 -14.77 7.33
N LEU A 261 -1.86 -15.37 7.63
CA LEU A 261 -3.16 -14.79 7.31
C LEU A 261 -3.35 -13.46 8.05
N GLY A 262 -3.08 -13.38 9.35
CA GLY A 262 -3.18 -12.12 10.10
C GLY A 262 -2.15 -11.08 9.67
N GLY A 263 -0.94 -11.52 9.28
CA GLY A 263 0.11 -10.67 8.73
C GLY A 263 -0.23 -10.08 7.36
N LEU A 264 -1.11 -10.73 6.61
CA LEU A 264 -1.54 -10.24 5.30
C LEU A 264 -2.24 -8.87 5.38
N ASP A 265 -2.90 -8.54 6.50
CA ASP A 265 -3.50 -7.21 6.73
C ASP A 265 -2.47 -6.07 6.68
N MET A 266 -1.23 -6.30 7.16
CA MET A 266 -0.16 -5.31 7.05
C MET A 266 0.40 -5.17 5.63
N VAL A 267 0.25 -6.21 4.82
CA VAL A 267 0.80 -6.24 3.46
C VAL A 267 -0.25 -5.80 2.44
N TYR A 268 -1.50 -6.24 2.63
CA TYR A 268 -2.61 -5.87 1.74
C TYR A 268 -3.97 -6.23 2.36
N GLU A 269 -4.65 -5.26 2.92
CA GLU A 269 -5.90 -5.41 3.66
C GLU A 269 -7.00 -6.10 2.87
N THR A 270 -7.22 -5.71 1.61
CA THR A 270 -8.28 -6.28 0.76
C THR A 270 -8.13 -7.80 0.56
N HIS A 271 -6.90 -8.29 0.44
CA HIS A 271 -6.63 -9.72 0.31
C HIS A 271 -6.85 -10.45 1.64
N PHE A 272 -6.47 -9.83 2.75
CA PHE A 272 -6.77 -10.35 4.08
C PHE A 272 -8.27 -10.49 4.28
N ASP A 273 -9.04 -9.41 4.09
CA ASP A 273 -10.47 -9.36 4.37
C ASP A 273 -11.24 -10.43 3.58
N ILE A 274 -10.97 -10.54 2.29
CA ILE A 274 -11.65 -11.50 1.41
C ILE A 274 -11.24 -12.95 1.73
N LEU A 275 -9.94 -13.21 1.91
CA LEU A 275 -9.47 -14.57 2.20
C LEU A 275 -9.93 -15.03 3.60
N PHE A 276 -9.87 -14.15 4.59
CA PHE A 276 -10.34 -14.42 5.94
C PHE A 276 -11.85 -14.72 5.94
N ALA A 277 -12.66 -13.90 5.26
CA ALA A 277 -14.09 -14.13 5.12
C ALA A 277 -14.42 -15.48 4.43
N ALA A 278 -13.70 -15.81 3.35
CA ALA A 278 -13.88 -17.08 2.64
C ALA A 278 -13.54 -18.29 3.54
N LEU A 279 -12.43 -18.21 4.28
CA LEU A 279 -12.03 -19.27 5.22
C LEU A 279 -12.99 -19.39 6.41
N CYS A 280 -13.49 -18.27 6.94
CA CYS A 280 -14.55 -18.29 7.97
C CYS A 280 -15.83 -18.97 7.46
N ALA A 281 -16.29 -18.63 6.26
CA ALA A 281 -17.48 -19.22 5.67
C ALA A 281 -17.31 -20.74 5.46
N VAL A 282 -16.14 -21.19 4.98
CA VAL A 282 -15.86 -22.64 4.85
C VAL A 282 -15.75 -23.30 6.22
N SER A 283 -15.16 -22.64 7.21
CA SER A 283 -15.15 -23.15 8.59
C SER A 283 -16.57 -23.38 9.11
N LEU A 284 -17.48 -22.43 8.89
CA LEU A 284 -18.90 -22.57 9.25
C LEU A 284 -19.58 -23.70 8.47
N LEU A 285 -19.30 -23.84 7.16
CA LEU A 285 -19.82 -24.94 6.36
C LEU A 285 -19.40 -26.31 6.91
N THR A 286 -18.24 -26.45 7.52
CA THR A 286 -17.80 -27.70 8.15
C THR A 286 -18.63 -28.07 9.40
N LEU A 287 -19.38 -27.13 9.97
CA LEU A 287 -20.28 -27.39 11.11
C LEU A 287 -21.60 -28.03 10.66
N VAL A 288 -21.97 -27.91 9.39
CA VAL A 288 -23.18 -28.51 8.85
C VAL A 288 -23.03 -30.06 8.83
N PRO A 289 -23.95 -30.84 9.42
CA PRO A 289 -23.78 -32.28 9.61
C PRO A 289 -23.51 -33.07 8.32
N THR A 290 -24.09 -32.63 7.20
CA THR A 290 -23.93 -33.29 5.88
C THR A 290 -22.55 -33.02 5.25
N ALA A 291 -22.00 -31.80 5.42
CA ALA A 291 -20.69 -31.41 4.93
C ALA A 291 -19.58 -31.80 5.93
N GLY A 292 -19.88 -31.75 7.22
CA GLY A 292 -18.93 -31.98 8.30
C GLY A 292 -18.54 -33.44 8.53
N ARG A 293 -19.33 -34.43 8.08
CA ARG A 293 -18.98 -35.87 8.21
C ARG A 293 -17.71 -36.25 7.43
N SER A 294 -17.35 -35.50 6.43
CA SER A 294 -16.11 -35.70 5.63
C SER A 294 -14.86 -35.07 6.22
N VAL A 295 -15.00 -34.19 7.23
CA VAL A 295 -13.87 -33.43 7.80
C VAL A 295 -13.47 -34.07 9.15
N ARG A 296 -12.19 -34.40 9.29
CA ARG A 296 -11.64 -34.96 10.55
C ARG A 296 -11.87 -33.96 11.70
N PRO A 297 -12.28 -34.45 12.91
CA PRO A 297 -12.56 -33.55 14.04
C PRO A 297 -11.43 -32.57 14.37
N GLY A 298 -10.18 -33.02 14.33
CA GLY A 298 -9.01 -32.19 14.60
C GLY A 298 -8.82 -31.04 13.60
N VAL A 299 -9.30 -31.17 12.36
CA VAL A 299 -9.20 -30.11 11.34
C VAL A 299 -10.04 -28.90 11.74
N ARG A 300 -11.24 -29.10 12.28
CA ARG A 300 -12.11 -27.99 12.70
C ARG A 300 -11.47 -27.18 13.80
N THR A 301 -10.97 -27.85 14.84
CA THR A 301 -10.28 -27.20 15.94
C THR A 301 -9.06 -26.43 15.46
N ALA A 302 -8.25 -27.04 14.61
CA ALA A 302 -7.04 -26.42 14.06
C ALA A 302 -7.38 -25.22 13.15
N LEU A 303 -8.43 -25.31 12.33
CA LEU A 303 -8.87 -24.21 11.47
C LEU A 303 -9.42 -23.04 12.31
N THR A 304 -10.28 -23.34 13.29
CA THR A 304 -10.80 -22.31 14.20
C THR A 304 -9.69 -21.63 14.98
N ALA A 305 -8.72 -22.39 15.50
CA ALA A 305 -7.54 -21.84 16.20
C ALA A 305 -6.69 -20.96 15.27
N SER A 306 -6.52 -21.39 14.01
CA SER A 306 -5.81 -20.62 12.98
C SER A 306 -6.49 -19.27 12.69
N LEU A 307 -7.82 -19.28 12.51
CA LEU A 307 -8.61 -18.07 12.25
C LEU A 307 -8.63 -17.14 13.47
N ALA A 308 -8.76 -17.68 14.69
CA ALA A 308 -8.66 -16.89 15.90
C ALA A 308 -7.28 -16.25 16.05
N LEU A 309 -6.20 -17.01 15.78
CA LEU A 309 -4.84 -16.47 15.79
C LEU A 309 -4.65 -15.39 14.70
N ALA A 310 -5.19 -15.60 13.49
CA ALA A 310 -5.12 -14.61 12.43
C ALA A 310 -5.81 -13.30 12.84
N PHE A 311 -6.97 -13.40 13.46
CA PHE A 311 -7.70 -12.24 13.98
C PHE A 311 -6.88 -11.48 15.06
N VAL A 312 -6.28 -12.20 16.00
CA VAL A 312 -5.42 -11.59 17.01
C VAL A 312 -4.19 -10.93 16.39
N VAL A 313 -3.50 -11.63 15.47
CA VAL A 313 -2.34 -11.07 14.78
C VAL A 313 -2.73 -9.81 13.99
N MET A 314 -3.85 -9.81 13.28
CA MET A 314 -4.38 -8.63 12.58
C MET A 314 -4.60 -7.44 13.54
N LEU A 315 -5.24 -7.66 14.70
CA LEU A 315 -5.48 -6.59 15.68
C LEU A 315 -4.17 -6.00 16.24
N VAL A 316 -3.20 -6.86 16.56
CA VAL A 316 -1.95 -6.40 17.20
C VAL A 316 -0.91 -5.92 16.19
N SER A 317 -0.98 -6.33 14.93
CA SER A 317 -0.03 -5.95 13.90
C SER A 317 -0.18 -4.48 13.47
N GLY A 318 -1.39 -3.92 13.57
CA GLY A 318 -1.69 -2.55 13.18
C GLY A 318 -1.73 -2.33 11.67
N GLY A 319 -2.11 -3.33 10.92
CA GLY A 319 -2.58 -3.20 9.55
C GLY A 319 -3.85 -2.34 9.47
N LEU A 320 -4.30 -2.05 8.26
CA LEU A 320 -5.41 -1.08 8.08
C LEU A 320 -6.70 -1.57 8.74
N THR A 321 -7.12 -2.81 8.47
CA THR A 321 -8.34 -3.39 9.03
C THR A 321 -8.27 -3.47 10.54
N GLY A 322 -7.14 -3.93 11.10
CA GLY A 322 -6.92 -3.98 12.54
C GLY A 322 -7.05 -2.63 13.21
N ARG A 323 -6.44 -1.59 12.64
CA ARG A 323 -6.54 -0.21 13.15
C ARG A 323 -7.97 0.33 13.11
N MET A 324 -8.71 0.05 12.03
CA MET A 324 -10.12 0.48 11.91
C MET A 324 -10.99 -0.15 12.99
N ILE A 325 -10.82 -1.44 13.25
CA ILE A 325 -11.58 -2.17 14.29
C ILE A 325 -11.24 -1.63 15.68
N VAL A 326 -9.96 -1.55 16.04
CA VAL A 326 -9.50 -1.06 17.35
C VAL A 326 -10.04 0.34 17.60
N LYS A 327 -9.93 1.24 16.61
CA LYS A 327 -10.44 2.61 16.74
C LYS A 327 -11.96 2.67 16.93
N ARG A 328 -12.72 1.80 16.25
CA ARG A 328 -14.17 1.76 16.41
C ARG A 328 -14.59 1.27 17.79
N LEU A 329 -13.86 0.31 18.34
CA LEU A 329 -14.06 -0.19 19.71
C LEU A 329 -13.73 0.89 20.75
N ASP A 330 -12.67 1.65 20.56
CA ASP A 330 -12.22 2.72 21.45
C ASP A 330 -13.23 3.88 21.51
N ARG A 331 -13.78 4.27 20.35
CA ARG A 331 -14.86 5.28 20.27
C ARG A 331 -16.14 4.86 21.02
N SER A 332 -16.45 3.57 21.06
CA SER A 332 -17.62 3.08 21.78
C SER A 332 -17.45 3.11 23.30
N SER A 333 -16.19 3.08 23.80
CA SER A 333 -15.87 3.08 25.23
C SER A 333 -15.72 4.48 25.83
N HIS A 334 -15.44 5.50 25.00
CA HIS A 334 -15.30 6.90 25.46
C HIS A 334 -16.06 7.86 24.56
N PRO A 335 -17.35 8.15 24.82
CA PRO A 335 -18.01 9.26 24.18
C PRO A 335 -17.39 10.56 24.71
N THR A 336 -16.57 11.19 23.84
CA THR A 336 -16.14 12.59 23.90
C THR A 336 -15.63 13.13 25.24
N ALA A 337 -14.33 13.01 25.44
CA ALA A 337 -13.61 14.04 26.18
C ALA A 337 -12.45 14.51 25.28
N SER A 338 -12.64 15.65 24.63
CA SER A 338 -11.56 16.34 23.94
C SER A 338 -10.52 16.76 24.96
N SER A 339 -9.39 16.11 24.97
CA SER A 339 -8.25 16.52 25.80
C SER A 339 -7.63 17.80 25.20
N PRO A 340 -7.47 18.88 25.95
CA PRO A 340 -7.01 20.17 25.42
C PRO A 340 -5.52 20.28 25.11
N SER A 341 -4.77 19.17 25.15
CA SER A 341 -3.29 19.18 24.99
C SER A 341 -2.79 18.56 23.71
N SER A 342 -3.58 18.56 22.62
CA SER A 342 -3.14 17.92 21.37
C SER A 342 -2.23 18.82 20.54
N THR A 343 -1.11 18.28 20.10
CA THR A 343 -0.13 18.95 19.21
C THR A 343 -0.64 19.02 17.77
N ALA A 344 -0.05 19.87 16.92
CA ALA A 344 -0.40 19.94 15.48
C ALA A 344 -0.39 18.55 14.79
N ALA A 345 0.45 17.61 15.27
CA ALA A 345 0.49 16.23 14.83
C ALA A 345 -0.78 15.45 15.18
N ASP A 346 -1.39 15.70 16.35
CA ASP A 346 -2.64 15.06 16.73
C ASP A 346 -3.83 15.54 15.87
N TRP A 347 -3.75 16.78 15.36
CA TRP A 347 -4.77 17.35 14.46
C TRP A 347 -4.66 16.80 13.05
N ALA A 348 -3.44 16.65 12.52
CA ALA A 348 -3.22 15.95 11.27
C ALA A 348 -3.70 14.50 11.36
N LEU A 349 -3.54 13.86 12.53
CA LEU A 349 -4.09 12.55 12.84
C LEU A 349 -5.62 12.54 12.84
N ALA A 350 -6.25 13.55 13.42
CA ALA A 350 -7.71 13.65 13.47
C ALA A 350 -8.32 13.88 12.06
N GLY A 351 -7.75 14.79 11.25
CA GLY A 351 -8.21 15.07 9.90
C GLY A 351 -8.01 13.90 8.91
N ALA A 352 -6.93 13.13 9.08
CA ALA A 352 -6.68 11.94 8.26
C ALA A 352 -7.63 10.78 8.56
N GLN A 353 -8.38 10.86 9.63
CA GLN A 353 -9.31 9.82 10.09
C GLN A 353 -10.72 9.98 9.55
N GLN A 354 -10.90 10.74 8.47
CA GLN A 354 -12.22 10.87 7.84
C GLN A 354 -12.84 9.48 7.64
N ASN A 355 -14.08 9.36 8.08
CA ASN A 355 -14.83 8.14 8.04
C ASN A 355 -14.83 7.56 6.63
N VAL A 356 -14.24 6.39 6.47
CA VAL A 356 -14.58 5.54 5.36
C VAL A 356 -16.04 5.19 5.58
N SER A 357 -16.95 5.95 4.98
CA SER A 357 -18.36 5.62 4.99
C SER A 357 -18.55 4.46 4.03
N ILE A 358 -18.57 3.26 4.59
CA ILE A 358 -18.98 2.10 3.81
C ILE A 358 -20.49 2.06 3.86
N THR A 359 -21.14 2.30 2.73
CA THR A 359 -22.61 2.24 2.61
C THR A 359 -23.06 0.98 1.85
N PHE A 360 -24.16 0.41 2.28
CA PHE A 360 -24.83 -0.71 1.62
C PHE A 360 -26.35 -0.41 1.58
N PRO A 361 -27.01 -0.65 0.44
CA PRO A 361 -26.47 -1.07 -0.85
C PRO A 361 -25.84 0.11 -1.62
N LYS A 362 -24.84 -0.19 -2.46
CA LYS A 362 -24.27 0.74 -3.42
C LYS A 362 -25.30 1.12 -4.49
N HIS A 363 -25.29 2.35 -4.93
CA HIS A 363 -26.16 2.81 -6.02
C HIS A 363 -25.34 3.28 -7.23
N PRO A 364 -25.56 2.68 -8.43
CA PRO A 364 -26.41 1.52 -8.69
C PRO A 364 -25.87 0.24 -8.07
N PHE A 365 -26.76 -0.67 -7.64
CA PHE A 365 -26.39 -1.95 -7.03
C PHE A 365 -25.76 -2.92 -8.03
N LEU A 366 -24.83 -3.77 -7.58
CA LEU A 366 -24.04 -4.70 -8.40
C LEU A 366 -23.27 -4.01 -9.54
N THR A 367 -22.75 -2.83 -9.26
CA THR A 367 -21.88 -2.10 -10.18
C THR A 367 -20.49 -1.87 -9.57
N LEU A 368 -19.49 -1.96 -10.44
CA LEU A 368 -18.12 -1.58 -10.10
C LEU A 368 -17.89 -0.14 -10.53
N THR A 369 -17.05 0.57 -9.80
CA THR A 369 -16.69 1.95 -10.14
C THR A 369 -15.35 1.95 -10.86
N HIS A 370 -15.31 2.57 -12.05
CA HIS A 370 -14.09 2.72 -12.81
C HIS A 370 -13.16 3.75 -12.13
N ALA A 371 -11.90 3.41 -11.97
CA ALA A 371 -10.97 4.19 -11.15
C ALA A 371 -10.69 5.60 -11.70
N ASN A 372 -10.68 5.76 -13.03
CA ASN A 372 -10.25 7.01 -13.66
C ASN A 372 -11.39 8.02 -13.86
N ASP A 373 -12.58 7.54 -14.19
CA ASP A 373 -13.71 8.39 -14.58
C ASP A 373 -14.95 8.25 -13.67
N GLY A 374 -14.88 7.39 -12.65
CA GLY A 374 -16.00 7.15 -11.72
C GLY A 374 -17.21 6.44 -12.35
N ARG A 375 -17.12 6.02 -13.61
CA ARG A 375 -18.22 5.38 -14.34
C ARG A 375 -18.64 4.06 -13.68
N ALA A 376 -19.92 3.87 -13.52
CA ALA A 376 -20.49 2.63 -13.01
C ALA A 376 -20.49 1.55 -14.12
N VAL A 377 -19.90 0.40 -13.85
CA VAL A 377 -19.84 -0.76 -14.75
C VAL A 377 -20.61 -1.93 -14.13
N PRO A 378 -21.73 -2.38 -14.71
CA PRO A 378 -22.47 -3.52 -14.18
C PRO A 378 -21.63 -4.79 -14.15
N LEU A 379 -21.65 -5.51 -13.02
CA LEU A 379 -20.84 -6.72 -12.79
C LEU A 379 -21.13 -7.82 -13.84
N LEU A 380 -22.36 -7.90 -14.33
CA LEU A 380 -22.77 -8.90 -15.34
C LEU A 380 -22.81 -8.33 -16.77
N SER A 381 -22.22 -7.15 -17.00
CA SER A 381 -22.17 -6.59 -18.36
C SER A 381 -21.29 -7.46 -19.27
N PRO A 382 -21.65 -7.60 -20.55
CA PRO A 382 -20.83 -8.33 -21.50
C PRO A 382 -19.40 -7.79 -21.62
N SER A 383 -19.22 -6.48 -21.48
CA SER A 383 -17.91 -5.83 -21.50
C SER A 383 -17.04 -6.24 -20.30
N PHE A 384 -17.62 -6.29 -19.09
CA PHE A 384 -16.90 -6.74 -17.90
C PHE A 384 -16.56 -8.23 -17.98
N VAL A 385 -17.57 -9.08 -18.22
CA VAL A 385 -17.40 -10.55 -18.30
C VAL A 385 -16.43 -10.91 -19.42
N GLY A 386 -16.54 -10.29 -20.59
CA GLY A 386 -15.62 -10.49 -21.70
C GLY A 386 -14.20 -10.02 -21.39
N GLY A 387 -14.05 -8.93 -20.63
CA GLY A 387 -12.77 -8.43 -20.17
C GLY A 387 -12.05 -9.39 -19.22
N GLN A 388 -12.78 -10.13 -18.38
CA GLN A 388 -12.22 -11.12 -17.46
C GLN A 388 -11.84 -12.44 -18.12
N GLY A 389 -12.36 -12.71 -19.31
CA GLY A 389 -12.06 -13.89 -20.10
C GLY A 389 -12.73 -15.18 -19.63
N ILE A 390 -12.26 -16.30 -20.19
CA ILE A 390 -12.90 -17.62 -20.04
C ILE A 390 -12.93 -18.14 -18.59
N ALA A 391 -11.98 -17.72 -17.76
CA ALA A 391 -11.91 -18.17 -16.37
C ALA A 391 -13.14 -17.73 -15.56
N LEU A 392 -13.61 -16.49 -15.76
CA LEU A 392 -14.83 -16.01 -15.10
C LEU A 392 -16.07 -16.69 -15.63
N LEU A 393 -16.13 -16.95 -16.95
CA LEU A 393 -17.24 -17.67 -17.58
C LEU A 393 -17.37 -19.11 -17.07
N LEU A 394 -16.24 -19.79 -16.84
CA LEU A 394 -16.23 -21.18 -16.37
C LEU A 394 -16.36 -21.28 -14.84
N LEU A 395 -16.21 -20.19 -14.10
CA LEU A 395 -16.23 -20.19 -12.63
C LEU A 395 -17.51 -20.83 -12.04
N PRO A 396 -18.75 -20.52 -12.52
CA PRO A 396 -19.95 -21.14 -11.96
C PRO A 396 -19.96 -22.66 -12.14
N ALA A 397 -19.61 -23.16 -13.32
CA ALA A 397 -19.53 -24.59 -13.60
C ALA A 397 -18.44 -25.27 -12.76
N ALA A 398 -17.28 -24.66 -12.65
CA ALA A 398 -16.19 -25.12 -11.80
C ALA A 398 -16.62 -25.20 -10.33
N MET A 399 -17.31 -24.19 -9.83
CA MET A 399 -17.82 -24.16 -8.45
C MET A 399 -18.83 -25.27 -8.19
N ILE A 400 -19.82 -25.46 -9.07
CA ILE A 400 -20.83 -26.55 -8.95
C ILE A 400 -20.09 -27.90 -8.89
N PHE A 401 -19.12 -28.10 -9.78
CA PHE A 401 -18.35 -29.34 -9.83
C PHE A 401 -17.53 -29.57 -8.57
N LEU A 402 -16.80 -28.54 -8.08
CA LEU A 402 -15.97 -28.63 -6.89
C LEU A 402 -16.80 -28.81 -5.61
N VAL A 403 -17.99 -28.21 -5.53
CA VAL A 403 -18.94 -28.44 -4.44
C VAL A 403 -19.46 -29.90 -4.47
N ALA A 404 -19.82 -30.42 -5.65
CA ALA A 404 -20.22 -31.81 -5.81
C ALA A 404 -19.11 -32.80 -5.42
N ARG A 405 -17.85 -32.45 -5.69
CA ARG A 405 -16.65 -33.19 -5.29
C ARG A 405 -16.22 -32.97 -3.84
N ARG A 406 -16.88 -32.04 -3.12
CA ARG A 406 -16.51 -31.61 -1.75
C ARG A 406 -15.05 -31.16 -1.63
N ASN A 407 -14.53 -30.53 -2.66
CA ASN A 407 -13.18 -30.01 -2.69
C ASN A 407 -13.11 -28.65 -1.96
N LEU A 408 -12.81 -28.69 -0.66
CA LEU A 408 -12.84 -27.50 0.20
C LEU A 408 -11.83 -26.41 -0.25
N VAL A 409 -10.68 -26.80 -0.77
CA VAL A 409 -9.69 -25.84 -1.28
C VAL A 409 -10.22 -25.10 -2.50
N GLY A 410 -10.79 -25.85 -3.45
CA GLY A 410 -11.42 -25.25 -4.62
C GLY A 410 -12.63 -24.38 -4.27
N ILE A 411 -13.41 -24.79 -3.23
CA ILE A 411 -14.52 -23.97 -2.73
C ILE A 411 -14.00 -22.66 -2.13
N VAL A 412 -12.95 -22.68 -1.32
CA VAL A 412 -12.34 -21.43 -0.77
C VAL A 412 -11.88 -20.52 -1.89
N THR A 413 -11.13 -21.04 -2.87
CA THR A 413 -10.63 -20.22 -3.98
C THR A 413 -11.77 -19.61 -4.80
N GLY A 414 -12.82 -20.36 -5.07
CA GLY A 414 -14.02 -19.88 -5.75
C GLY A 414 -14.80 -18.84 -4.93
N MET A 415 -14.88 -19.03 -3.62
CA MET A 415 -15.49 -18.03 -2.73
C MET A 415 -14.67 -16.73 -2.72
N VAL A 416 -13.35 -16.83 -2.69
CA VAL A 416 -12.47 -15.64 -2.84
C VAL A 416 -12.79 -14.92 -4.15
N ALA A 417 -12.93 -15.66 -5.28
CA ALA A 417 -13.27 -15.07 -6.56
C ALA A 417 -14.63 -14.33 -6.52
N ILE A 418 -15.65 -14.98 -5.97
CA ILE A 418 -17.01 -14.43 -5.88
C ILE A 418 -17.05 -13.22 -4.96
N LEU A 419 -16.49 -13.31 -3.75
CA LEU A 419 -16.49 -12.23 -2.77
C LEU A 419 -15.70 -11.02 -3.29
N SER A 420 -14.57 -11.24 -3.96
CA SER A 420 -13.77 -10.16 -4.55
C SER A 420 -14.53 -9.37 -5.62
N LEU A 421 -15.53 -9.96 -6.27
CA LEU A 421 -16.33 -9.25 -7.27
C LEU A 421 -17.62 -8.67 -6.66
N ILE A 422 -18.26 -9.39 -5.76
CA ILE A 422 -19.55 -8.96 -5.17
C ILE A 422 -19.36 -7.84 -4.15
N VAL A 423 -18.32 -7.91 -3.30
CA VAL A 423 -18.12 -6.92 -2.25
C VAL A 423 -17.98 -5.49 -2.83
N PRO A 424 -17.05 -5.20 -3.76
CA PRO A 424 -16.93 -3.85 -4.32
C PRO A 424 -18.10 -3.44 -5.23
N ALA A 425 -18.87 -4.39 -5.70
CA ALA A 425 -20.06 -4.13 -6.51
C ALA A 425 -21.32 -3.84 -5.68
N SER A 426 -21.34 -4.27 -4.40
CA SER A 426 -22.48 -4.13 -3.50
C SER A 426 -22.31 -3.04 -2.45
N PHE A 427 -21.07 -2.73 -2.08
CA PHE A 427 -20.75 -1.71 -1.09
C PHE A 427 -20.13 -0.48 -1.74
N ASP A 428 -20.53 0.68 -1.28
CA ASP A 428 -19.91 1.94 -1.63
C ASP A 428 -18.82 2.26 -0.60
N PHE A 429 -17.58 2.31 -1.06
CA PHE A 429 -16.41 2.65 -0.26
C PHE A 429 -16.04 4.14 -0.39
N GLY A 430 -16.96 4.97 -0.89
CA GLY A 430 -16.74 6.38 -1.11
C GLY A 430 -15.52 6.63 -2.02
N ARG A 431 -14.59 7.44 -1.59
CA ARG A 431 -13.38 7.75 -2.35
C ARG A 431 -12.49 6.53 -2.70
N PHE A 432 -12.60 5.44 -1.92
CA PHE A 432 -11.84 4.21 -2.20
C PHE A 432 -12.47 3.35 -3.30
N ASN A 433 -13.60 3.76 -3.88
CA ASN A 433 -14.15 3.06 -5.04
C ASN A 433 -13.16 3.02 -6.23
N GLY A 434 -12.25 3.98 -6.35
CA GLY A 434 -11.16 3.95 -7.32
C GLY A 434 -10.18 2.78 -7.15
N GLU A 435 -10.11 2.18 -5.95
CA GLU A 435 -9.24 1.03 -5.64
C GLU A 435 -9.90 -0.33 -5.93
N ASN A 436 -11.09 -0.36 -6.54
CA ASN A 436 -11.80 -1.59 -6.88
C ASN A 436 -10.98 -2.53 -7.78
N PHE A 437 -10.01 -2.01 -8.54
CA PHE A 437 -9.11 -2.83 -9.34
C PHE A 437 -8.37 -3.90 -8.52
N ARG A 438 -8.11 -3.65 -7.24
CA ARG A 438 -7.46 -4.61 -6.31
C ARG A 438 -8.33 -5.83 -6.10
N PHE A 439 -9.62 -5.60 -5.87
CA PHE A 439 -10.60 -6.67 -5.72
C PHE A 439 -10.80 -7.44 -7.05
N ILE A 440 -10.89 -6.70 -8.15
CA ILE A 440 -11.12 -7.29 -9.48
C ILE A 440 -9.94 -8.19 -9.87
N PHE A 441 -8.71 -7.74 -9.62
CA PHE A 441 -7.53 -8.55 -9.92
C PHE A 441 -7.47 -9.81 -9.05
N LEU A 442 -7.75 -9.70 -7.75
CA LEU A 442 -7.85 -10.85 -6.84
C LEU A 442 -8.95 -11.80 -7.30
N GLY A 443 -10.11 -11.27 -7.69
CA GLY A 443 -11.23 -12.07 -8.21
C GLY A 443 -10.88 -12.85 -9.47
N GLY A 444 -10.25 -12.20 -10.44
CA GLY A 444 -9.76 -12.84 -11.67
C GLY A 444 -8.70 -13.92 -11.40
N LEU A 445 -7.77 -13.64 -10.49
CA LEU A 445 -6.73 -14.60 -10.09
C LEU A 445 -7.32 -15.82 -9.39
N ALA A 446 -8.23 -15.61 -8.44
CA ALA A 446 -8.88 -16.69 -7.73
C ALA A 446 -9.81 -17.51 -8.65
N ALA A 447 -10.48 -16.87 -9.62
CA ALA A 447 -11.24 -17.56 -10.66
C ALA A 447 -10.33 -18.45 -11.53
N ALA A 448 -9.20 -17.92 -11.98
CA ALA A 448 -8.21 -18.67 -12.77
C ALA A 448 -7.69 -19.89 -11.99
N LEU A 449 -7.36 -19.69 -10.72
CA LEU A 449 -6.93 -20.78 -9.82
C LEU A 449 -8.03 -21.84 -9.64
N THR A 450 -9.26 -21.40 -9.39
CA THR A 450 -10.42 -22.30 -9.21
C THR A 450 -10.68 -23.14 -10.45
N VAL A 451 -10.65 -22.54 -11.64
CA VAL A 451 -10.83 -23.22 -12.92
C VAL A 451 -9.68 -24.20 -13.18
N GLY A 452 -8.43 -23.82 -12.84
CA GLY A 452 -7.27 -24.70 -12.94
C GLY A 452 -7.39 -25.94 -12.06
N ILE A 453 -7.83 -25.79 -10.80
CA ILE A 453 -8.11 -26.91 -9.88
C ILE A 453 -9.24 -27.80 -10.44
N ALA A 454 -10.35 -27.19 -10.85
CA ALA A 454 -11.49 -27.92 -11.41
C ALA A 454 -11.12 -28.72 -12.68
N SER A 455 -10.29 -28.13 -13.55
CA SER A 455 -9.80 -28.81 -14.77
C SER A 455 -9.03 -30.09 -14.45
N GLY A 456 -8.20 -30.07 -13.41
CA GLY A 456 -7.50 -31.25 -12.95
C GLY A 456 -8.41 -32.33 -12.35
N GLU A 457 -9.38 -31.92 -11.53
CA GLU A 457 -10.38 -32.82 -10.97
C GLU A 457 -11.25 -33.44 -12.06
N VAL A 458 -11.66 -32.66 -13.08
CA VAL A 458 -12.38 -33.17 -14.27
C VAL A 458 -11.52 -34.18 -15.02
N PHE A 459 -10.22 -33.85 -15.24
CA PHE A 459 -9.29 -34.78 -15.88
C PHE A 459 -9.14 -36.07 -15.07
N SER A 460 -9.01 -35.98 -13.77
CA SER A 460 -8.93 -37.15 -12.87
C SER A 460 -10.20 -37.99 -12.91
N TRP A 461 -11.36 -37.36 -13.00
CA TRP A 461 -12.64 -38.02 -13.16
C TRP A 461 -12.72 -38.76 -14.51
N ILE A 462 -12.38 -38.09 -15.62
CA ILE A 462 -12.32 -38.69 -16.95
C ILE A 462 -11.40 -39.93 -16.94
N ARG A 463 -10.18 -39.79 -16.38
CA ARG A 463 -9.18 -40.86 -16.27
C ARG A 463 -9.71 -42.06 -15.50
N GLY A 464 -10.53 -41.83 -14.46
CA GLY A 464 -11.12 -42.90 -13.67
C GLY A 464 -12.29 -43.61 -14.34
N HIS A 465 -12.99 -42.95 -15.28
CA HIS A 465 -14.23 -43.48 -15.91
C HIS A 465 -14.03 -43.92 -17.36
N THR A 466 -12.91 -43.57 -17.98
CA THR A 466 -12.65 -44.02 -19.37
C THR A 466 -11.34 -44.78 -19.47
N ARG A 467 -11.34 -45.86 -20.28
CA ARG A 467 -10.16 -46.60 -20.67
C ARG A 467 -9.57 -46.07 -21.99
N SER A 468 -10.28 -45.20 -22.68
CA SER A 468 -9.88 -44.66 -23.98
C SER A 468 -8.82 -43.57 -23.86
N ASP A 469 -7.66 -43.82 -24.41
CA ASP A 469 -6.53 -42.88 -24.35
C ASP A 469 -6.81 -41.64 -25.22
N TRP A 470 -7.53 -41.78 -26.33
CA TRP A 470 -7.87 -40.61 -27.15
C TRP A 470 -8.75 -39.57 -26.40
N ILE A 471 -9.69 -40.04 -25.56
CA ILE A 471 -10.53 -39.14 -24.73
C ILE A 471 -9.65 -38.41 -23.68
N ARG A 472 -8.70 -39.11 -23.10
CA ARG A 472 -7.73 -38.51 -22.15
C ARG A 472 -6.89 -37.45 -22.84
N TRP A 473 -6.39 -37.76 -24.04
CA TRP A 473 -5.61 -36.79 -24.82
C TRP A 473 -6.46 -35.62 -25.30
N ALA A 474 -7.69 -35.85 -25.71
CA ALA A 474 -8.64 -34.78 -26.07
C ALA A 474 -8.93 -33.86 -24.89
N ALA A 475 -9.05 -34.40 -23.66
CA ALA A 475 -9.25 -33.61 -22.46
C ALA A 475 -7.99 -32.75 -22.16
N VAL A 476 -6.79 -33.31 -22.25
CA VAL A 476 -5.53 -32.54 -22.09
C VAL A 476 -5.43 -31.46 -23.15
N ALA A 477 -5.72 -31.77 -24.42
CA ALA A 477 -5.70 -30.81 -25.51
C ALA A 477 -6.72 -29.68 -25.31
N GLY A 478 -7.93 -29.99 -24.84
CA GLY A 478 -8.96 -29.00 -24.51
C GLY A 478 -8.53 -28.07 -23.36
N ILE A 479 -7.99 -28.61 -22.27
CA ILE A 479 -7.43 -27.82 -21.15
C ILE A 479 -6.28 -26.94 -21.65
N SER A 480 -5.37 -27.50 -22.45
CA SER A 480 -4.24 -26.76 -23.00
C SER A 480 -4.69 -25.64 -23.93
N ALA A 481 -5.69 -25.88 -24.77
CA ALA A 481 -6.26 -24.87 -25.67
C ALA A 481 -6.94 -23.73 -24.86
N ALA A 482 -7.69 -24.06 -23.81
CA ALA A 482 -8.31 -23.08 -22.91
C ALA A 482 -7.23 -22.25 -22.19
N CYS A 483 -6.19 -22.89 -21.68
CA CYS A 483 -5.04 -22.19 -21.08
C CYS A 483 -4.34 -21.27 -22.09
N ALA A 484 -4.03 -21.76 -23.29
CA ALA A 484 -3.39 -20.99 -24.34
C ALA A 484 -4.23 -19.80 -24.79
N SER A 485 -5.55 -19.99 -24.96
CA SER A 485 -6.50 -18.92 -25.30
C SER A 485 -6.51 -17.84 -24.23
N GLN A 486 -6.64 -18.23 -22.97
CA GLN A 486 -6.65 -17.30 -21.85
C GLN A 486 -5.31 -16.57 -21.67
N GLY A 487 -4.18 -17.27 -21.87
CA GLY A 487 -2.84 -16.71 -21.79
C GLY A 487 -2.37 -15.94 -23.03
N SER A 488 -3.15 -15.91 -24.10
CA SER A 488 -2.74 -15.34 -25.40
C SER A 488 -2.34 -13.86 -25.32
N ARG A 489 -2.90 -13.13 -24.36
CA ARG A 489 -2.58 -11.72 -24.13
C ARG A 489 -1.20 -11.56 -23.49
N ALA A 490 -0.88 -12.35 -22.46
CA ALA A 490 0.45 -12.33 -21.84
C ALA A 490 1.55 -12.59 -22.87
N TRP A 491 1.31 -13.55 -23.78
CA TRP A 491 2.25 -13.85 -24.86
C TRP A 491 2.36 -12.73 -25.90
N ARG A 492 1.31 -11.97 -26.14
CA ARG A 492 1.38 -10.76 -26.99
C ARG A 492 2.22 -9.68 -26.36
N THR A 493 2.08 -9.45 -25.06
CA THR A 493 2.91 -8.52 -24.30
C THR A 493 4.38 -8.97 -24.30
N PHE A 494 4.63 -10.26 -24.20
CA PHE A 494 5.97 -10.83 -24.34
C PHE A 494 6.62 -10.53 -25.68
N ARG A 495 5.84 -10.47 -26.78
CA ARG A 495 6.30 -10.09 -28.11
C ARG A 495 6.76 -8.63 -28.19
N TYR A 496 6.13 -7.72 -27.44
CA TYR A 496 6.62 -6.35 -27.29
C TYR A 496 7.94 -6.27 -26.51
N ALA A 497 8.18 -7.23 -25.60
CA ALA A 497 9.43 -7.34 -24.85
C ALA A 497 10.62 -7.75 -25.75
N GLU A 498 10.41 -8.23 -26.96
CA GLU A 498 11.47 -8.46 -27.95
C GLU A 498 12.19 -7.15 -28.35
N LEU A 499 11.47 -6.03 -28.35
CA LEU A 499 12.04 -4.70 -28.51
C LEU A 499 12.96 -4.28 -27.35
N LEU A 500 12.79 -4.89 -26.17
CA LEU A 500 13.60 -4.65 -24.96
C LEU A 500 14.78 -5.62 -24.85
N ARG A 501 14.82 -6.63 -25.71
CA ARG A 501 15.87 -7.68 -25.69
C ARG A 501 17.28 -7.12 -25.93
N SER A 502 17.42 -6.04 -26.69
CA SER A 502 18.71 -5.36 -26.90
C SER A 502 19.26 -4.72 -25.63
N SER A 503 18.40 -4.39 -24.68
CA SER A 503 18.76 -3.76 -23.41
C SER A 503 18.90 -4.79 -22.25
N PHE A 504 18.41 -6.01 -22.42
CA PHE A 504 18.37 -7.03 -21.35
C PHE A 504 19.72 -7.33 -20.68
N PRO A 505 20.84 -7.54 -21.41
CA PRO A 505 22.15 -7.75 -20.79
C PRO A 505 22.66 -6.55 -19.99
N HIS A 506 22.23 -5.35 -20.38
CA HIS A 506 22.63 -4.12 -19.72
C HIS A 506 21.94 -3.98 -18.36
N HIS A 507 20.69 -4.36 -18.25
CA HIS A 507 19.90 -4.27 -17.03
C HIS A 507 20.42 -5.15 -15.87
N PHE A 508 20.97 -6.34 -16.16
CA PHE A 508 21.58 -7.20 -15.12
C PHE A 508 22.87 -6.65 -14.53
N ARG A 509 23.51 -5.71 -15.22
CA ARG A 509 24.76 -5.06 -14.79
C ARG A 509 24.52 -3.69 -14.17
N ILE A 510 23.28 -3.21 -14.13
CA ILE A 510 22.96 -1.89 -13.60
C ILE A 510 23.31 -1.84 -12.10
N THR A 511 24.21 -0.95 -11.76
CA THR A 511 24.58 -0.60 -10.39
C THR A 511 23.42 0.16 -9.73
N GLU A 512 23.44 0.26 -8.40
CA GLU A 512 22.44 1.09 -7.68
C GLU A 512 22.52 2.55 -8.12
N ALA A 513 23.72 3.08 -8.39
CA ALA A 513 23.91 4.43 -8.91
C ALA A 513 23.20 4.64 -10.26
N GLU A 514 23.33 3.70 -11.19
CA GLU A 514 22.65 3.77 -12.49
C GLU A 514 21.12 3.66 -12.34
N ARG A 515 20.62 2.90 -11.35
CA ARG A 515 19.18 2.85 -11.01
C ARG A 515 18.69 4.18 -10.48
N LEU A 516 19.45 4.82 -9.60
CA LEU A 516 19.12 6.14 -9.09
C LEU A 516 19.12 7.18 -10.21
N GLN A 517 20.05 7.08 -11.17
CA GLN A 517 20.07 7.92 -12.37
C GLN A 517 18.88 7.66 -13.31
N ALA A 518 18.34 6.45 -13.34
CA ALA A 518 17.11 6.19 -14.09
C ALA A 518 15.89 6.89 -13.47
N PHE A 519 15.88 7.12 -12.15
CA PHE A 519 14.86 7.91 -11.46
C PHE A 519 15.16 9.42 -11.51
N CYS A 520 16.41 9.79 -11.35
CA CYS A 520 16.90 11.16 -11.31
C CYS A 520 18.09 11.28 -12.26
N MET A 521 17.86 11.77 -13.48
CA MET A 521 18.90 11.83 -14.51
C MET A 521 20.10 12.71 -14.12
N THR A 522 19.89 13.65 -13.22
CA THR A 522 20.92 14.58 -12.73
C THR A 522 21.62 14.07 -11.48
N TRP A 523 21.23 12.91 -10.95
CA TRP A 523 21.87 12.30 -9.79
C TRP A 523 23.34 11.97 -10.05
N GLY A 524 24.21 12.49 -9.22
CA GLY A 524 25.65 12.34 -9.41
C GLY A 524 26.41 12.34 -8.09
N ARG A 525 27.73 12.48 -8.21
CA ARG A 525 28.64 12.37 -7.08
C ARG A 525 28.40 13.44 -6.00
N GLY A 526 28.07 14.65 -6.40
CA GLY A 526 27.75 15.73 -5.44
C GLY A 526 26.50 15.40 -4.63
N ASP A 527 25.49 14.78 -5.27
CA ASP A 527 24.26 14.33 -4.61
C ASP A 527 24.55 13.18 -3.62
N GLU A 528 25.44 12.25 -3.99
CA GLU A 528 25.85 11.15 -3.10
C GLU A 528 26.57 11.67 -1.85
N GLU A 529 27.49 12.65 -2.01
CA GLU A 529 28.19 13.29 -0.90
C GLU A 529 27.22 14.02 0.03
N ALA A 530 26.31 14.81 -0.53
CA ALA A 530 25.29 15.54 0.25
C ALA A 530 24.31 14.60 0.99
N ALA A 531 23.85 13.55 0.32
CA ALA A 531 22.99 12.55 0.95
C ALA A 531 23.73 11.76 2.04
N GLN A 532 25.01 11.43 1.83
CA GLN A 532 25.84 10.78 2.86
C GLN A 532 26.00 11.71 4.08
N PHE A 533 26.30 12.98 3.86
CA PHE A 533 26.39 13.97 4.95
C PHE A 533 25.09 13.99 5.78
N LEU A 534 23.93 14.01 5.15
CA LEU A 534 22.63 13.98 5.84
C LEU A 534 22.40 12.66 6.59
N ARG A 535 22.84 11.53 6.03
CA ARG A 535 22.78 10.24 6.74
C ARG A 535 23.57 10.24 8.03
N ASP A 536 24.75 10.85 8.00
CA ASP A 536 25.69 10.82 9.12
C ASP A 536 25.33 11.84 10.21
N HIS A 537 24.75 12.98 9.84
CA HIS A 537 24.51 14.12 10.75
C HIS A 537 23.02 14.33 11.10
N GLY A 538 22.10 13.93 10.23
CA GLY A 538 20.67 14.05 10.49
C GLY A 538 20.20 13.10 11.59
N LYS A 539 19.21 13.49 12.39
CA LYS A 539 18.57 12.65 13.40
C LYS A 539 17.30 11.99 12.85
N GLN A 540 16.86 10.92 13.47
CA GLN A 540 15.78 10.05 12.99
C GLN A 540 14.46 10.78 12.65
N ARG A 541 14.11 11.84 13.36
CA ARG A 541 12.84 12.57 13.16
C ARG A 541 13.02 13.95 12.52
N GLU A 542 14.24 14.26 12.12
CA GLU A 542 14.50 15.52 11.45
C GLU A 542 13.96 15.51 10.04
N ARG A 543 13.56 16.68 9.56
CA ARG A 543 12.80 16.90 8.33
C ARG A 543 13.66 17.60 7.30
N LEU A 544 13.54 17.15 6.08
CA LEU A 544 14.24 17.66 4.92
C LEU A 544 13.30 18.47 4.03
N MET A 545 13.79 19.57 3.46
CA MET A 545 13.13 20.31 2.39
C MET A 545 14.12 20.53 1.23
N THR A 546 13.67 20.50 -0.02
CA THR A 546 14.52 20.65 -1.20
C THR A 546 13.87 21.49 -2.28
N ASN A 547 14.71 22.19 -3.08
CA ASN A 547 14.30 22.87 -4.31
C ASN A 547 14.44 22.00 -5.55
N TYR A 548 14.81 20.74 -5.42
CA TYR A 548 14.94 19.82 -6.56
C TYR A 548 13.64 19.60 -7.34
N ALA A 549 12.56 20.19 -6.90
CA ALA A 549 11.22 19.88 -7.33
C ALA A 549 10.27 21.07 -7.51
N VAL A 550 10.81 22.27 -7.63
CA VAL A 550 9.99 23.51 -7.66
C VAL A 550 9.25 23.73 -8.98
N ASP A 551 9.68 23.09 -10.05
CA ASP A 551 9.20 23.37 -11.41
C ASP A 551 8.17 22.38 -11.97
N ASP A 552 7.50 21.59 -11.10
CA ASP A 552 6.61 20.55 -11.59
C ASP A 552 5.21 21.07 -11.94
N HIS A 553 5.07 21.61 -13.14
CA HIS A 553 3.73 21.83 -13.68
C HIS A 553 3.10 20.57 -14.27
N GLU A 554 3.84 19.54 -14.67
CA GLU A 554 3.25 18.31 -15.26
C GLU A 554 4.19 17.08 -15.38
N GLY A 555 5.40 17.09 -14.86
CA GLY A 555 6.41 16.06 -15.15
C GLY A 555 6.65 15.05 -14.03
N SER A 556 6.55 13.77 -14.33
CA SER A 556 6.87 12.65 -13.44
C SER A 556 8.33 12.62 -12.94
N ASN A 557 9.24 13.38 -13.57
CA ASN A 557 10.66 13.30 -13.30
C ASN A 557 11.09 13.99 -12.00
N LEU A 558 10.43 15.08 -11.62
CA LEU A 558 10.80 15.85 -10.43
C LEU A 558 10.40 15.17 -9.12
N LEU A 559 9.30 14.40 -9.14
CA LEU A 559 8.94 13.52 -8.04
C LEU A 559 10.02 12.49 -7.76
N ASN A 560 10.60 11.96 -8.81
CA ASN A 560 11.66 10.99 -8.72
C ASN A 560 12.92 11.60 -8.09
N ASN A 561 13.25 12.86 -8.39
CA ASN A 561 14.39 13.55 -7.80
C ASN A 561 14.25 13.66 -6.28
N ALA A 562 13.11 14.16 -5.81
CA ALA A 562 12.83 14.26 -4.38
C ALA A 562 12.80 12.90 -3.68
N MET A 563 12.22 11.89 -4.32
CA MET A 563 12.22 10.51 -3.83
C MET A 563 13.65 10.00 -3.64
N VAL A 564 14.54 10.23 -4.63
CA VAL A 564 15.92 9.77 -4.56
C VAL A 564 16.67 10.49 -3.44
N VAL A 565 16.57 11.84 -3.36
CA VAL A 565 17.20 12.63 -2.29
C VAL A 565 16.77 12.14 -0.91
N MET A 566 15.45 12.02 -0.68
CA MET A 566 14.92 11.60 0.60
C MET A 566 15.35 10.17 0.97
N SER A 567 15.28 9.26 0.00
CA SER A 567 15.63 7.86 0.21
C SER A 567 17.11 7.67 0.49
N GLN A 568 17.95 8.46 -0.18
CA GLN A 568 19.40 8.42 0.03
C GLN A 568 19.81 9.15 1.31
N ALA A 569 19.19 10.26 1.67
CA ALA A 569 19.36 10.93 2.95
C ALA A 569 18.75 10.17 4.13
N ARG A 570 17.77 9.30 3.89
CA ARG A 570 16.96 8.57 4.88
C ARG A 570 16.28 9.51 5.89
N LEU A 571 15.83 10.66 5.43
CA LEU A 571 15.10 11.65 6.21
C LEU A 571 13.75 11.92 5.56
N PRO A 572 12.66 12.06 6.34
CA PRO A 572 11.37 12.43 5.80
C PRO A 572 11.42 13.84 5.23
N MET A 573 10.72 14.07 4.13
CA MET A 573 10.68 15.35 3.45
C MET A 573 9.42 16.13 3.84
N ILE A 574 9.53 17.44 3.90
CA ILE A 574 8.34 18.29 4.10
C ILE A 574 7.78 18.72 2.76
N ALA A 575 6.47 18.55 2.67
CA ALA A 575 5.61 19.26 1.73
C ALA A 575 6.01 19.12 0.27
N PHE A 576 6.16 17.88 -0.16
CA PHE A 576 6.50 17.62 -1.54
C PHE A 576 5.61 16.56 -2.15
N ASN A 577 4.78 16.87 -3.06
CA ASN A 577 4.03 15.97 -3.94
C ASN A 577 2.51 15.91 -3.76
N HIS A 578 1.82 16.53 -4.71
CA HIS A 578 0.37 16.49 -4.81
C HIS A 578 -0.21 15.12 -5.19
N ARG A 579 0.58 14.18 -5.77
CA ARG A 579 0.06 12.83 -6.14
C ARG A 579 -0.22 11.95 -4.93
N LEU A 580 0.52 12.10 -3.83
CA LEU A 580 0.24 11.41 -2.57
C LEU A 580 -1.01 11.92 -1.85
N GLN A 581 -1.63 12.94 -2.37
CA GLN A 581 -2.87 13.50 -1.85
C GLN A 581 -4.04 12.50 -1.89
N ARG A 582 -4.05 11.58 -2.85
CA ARG A 582 -5.07 10.52 -2.91
C ARG A 582 -5.07 9.68 -1.63
N ASP A 583 -3.90 9.43 -1.07
CA ASP A 583 -3.73 8.59 0.13
C ASP A 583 -3.82 9.40 1.43
N ALA A 584 -3.67 10.73 1.35
CA ALA A 584 -3.72 11.62 2.50
C ALA A 584 -5.15 11.85 3.04
N GLY A 585 -6.15 11.39 2.33
CA GLY A 585 -7.54 11.49 2.79
C GLY A 585 -8.03 12.91 2.98
N GLY A 586 -8.75 13.16 4.06
CA GLY A 586 -9.34 14.47 4.37
C GLY A 586 -8.38 15.61 4.65
N ILE A 587 -7.07 15.31 4.67
CA ILE A 587 -6.00 16.33 4.82
C ILE A 587 -5.35 16.72 3.50
N ARG A 588 -5.90 16.27 2.38
CA ARG A 588 -5.41 16.64 1.04
C ARG A 588 -5.14 18.14 0.90
N SER A 589 -6.00 18.94 1.46
CA SER A 589 -5.90 20.40 1.47
C SER A 589 -4.70 20.95 2.24
N SER A 590 -4.39 20.38 3.42
CA SER A 590 -3.20 20.79 4.19
C SER A 590 -1.93 20.45 3.43
N VAL A 591 -1.91 19.28 2.79
CA VAL A 591 -0.81 18.79 1.98
C VAL A 591 -0.56 19.73 0.79
N GLU A 592 -1.59 20.16 0.07
CA GLU A 592 -1.44 21.11 -1.05
C GLU A 592 -1.03 22.50 -0.56
N GLY A 593 -1.58 22.96 0.54
CA GLY A 593 -1.20 24.22 1.16
C GLY A 593 0.28 24.23 1.56
N TRP A 594 0.77 23.14 2.13
CA TRP A 594 2.20 23.00 2.46
C TRP A 594 3.06 22.92 1.21
N SER A 595 2.64 22.21 0.17
CA SER A 595 3.37 22.14 -1.09
C SER A 595 3.45 23.51 -1.76
N ALA A 596 2.35 24.26 -1.79
CA ALA A 596 2.32 25.63 -2.32
C ALA A 596 3.27 26.55 -1.55
N ARG A 597 3.36 26.40 -0.23
CA ARG A 597 4.30 27.19 0.59
C ARG A 597 5.75 26.80 0.35
N THR A 598 6.04 25.52 0.18
CA THR A 598 7.37 25.07 -0.19
C THR A 598 7.82 25.71 -1.50
N ILE A 599 6.94 25.73 -2.50
CA ILE A 599 7.18 26.38 -3.79
C ILE A 599 7.40 27.91 -3.58
N ALA A 600 6.51 28.54 -2.80
CA ALA A 600 6.61 29.97 -2.50
C ALA A 600 7.92 30.33 -1.82
N PHE A 601 8.38 29.51 -0.85
CA PHE A 601 9.70 29.72 -0.23
C PHE A 601 10.84 29.68 -1.24
N TRP A 602 10.88 28.65 -2.10
CA TRP A 602 11.93 28.50 -3.09
C TRP A 602 11.90 29.59 -4.17
N THR A 603 10.79 30.27 -4.33
CA THR A 603 10.64 31.38 -5.29
C THR A 603 11.01 32.73 -4.65
N THR A 604 10.63 32.94 -3.40
CA THR A 604 10.73 34.25 -2.74
C THR A 604 11.82 34.38 -1.71
N GLY A 605 12.30 33.26 -1.14
CA GLY A 605 13.23 33.25 0.00
C GLY A 605 12.60 33.73 1.31
N ASP A 606 11.27 33.69 1.46
CA ASP A 606 10.59 34.18 2.66
C ASP A 606 10.87 33.29 3.88
N GLY A 607 11.67 33.80 4.83
CA GLY A 607 12.04 33.10 6.07
C GLY A 607 10.84 32.76 6.98
N GLU A 608 9.72 33.45 6.83
CA GLU A 608 8.50 33.17 7.58
C GLU A 608 7.91 31.81 7.20
N ILE A 609 8.02 31.44 5.93
CA ILE A 609 7.59 30.13 5.41
C ILE A 609 8.43 29.02 6.02
N LEU A 610 9.74 29.19 6.17
CA LEU A 610 10.60 28.20 6.85
C LEU A 610 10.19 28.00 8.31
N ARG A 611 9.82 29.08 8.99
CA ARG A 611 9.35 29.00 10.37
C ARG A 611 8.05 28.21 10.47
N ASP A 612 7.11 28.40 9.55
CA ASP A 612 5.85 27.67 9.51
C ASP A 612 6.05 26.19 9.17
N LEU A 613 6.90 25.88 8.20
CA LEU A 613 7.16 24.52 7.73
C LEU A 613 8.08 23.73 8.67
N ARG A 614 8.94 24.42 9.42
CA ARG A 614 9.89 23.83 10.39
C ARG A 614 10.74 22.71 9.81
N PRO A 615 11.43 22.90 8.66
CA PRO A 615 12.43 21.93 8.24
C PRO A 615 13.62 21.98 9.20
N ASP A 616 14.30 20.87 9.37
CA ASP A 616 15.59 20.83 10.09
C ASP A 616 16.75 21.00 9.12
N TRP A 617 16.55 20.60 7.88
CA TRP A 617 17.56 20.60 6.84
C TRP A 617 17.00 21.12 5.51
N LEU A 618 17.82 21.90 4.78
CA LEU A 618 17.56 22.22 3.38
C LEU A 618 18.60 21.49 2.52
N TYR A 619 18.14 20.78 1.53
CA TYR A 619 18.97 20.24 0.44
C TYR A 619 18.81 21.15 -0.76
N VAL A 620 19.87 21.89 -1.11
CA VAL A 620 19.82 22.94 -2.11
C VAL A 620 20.59 22.51 -3.36
N VAL A 621 19.94 22.67 -4.50
CA VAL A 621 20.48 22.55 -5.84
C VAL A 621 20.68 23.98 -6.36
N PRO A 622 21.89 24.56 -6.29
CA PRO A 622 22.12 25.98 -6.58
C PRO A 622 21.69 26.38 -7.99
N GLU A 623 21.92 25.53 -8.97
CA GLU A 623 21.59 25.81 -10.36
C GLU A 623 20.10 26.02 -10.65
N THR A 624 19.21 25.58 -9.76
CA THR A 624 17.75 25.77 -9.88
C THR A 624 17.21 26.83 -8.92
N LEU A 625 18.09 27.48 -8.15
CA LEU A 625 17.67 28.45 -7.15
C LEU A 625 17.49 29.83 -7.76
N SER A 626 16.45 30.55 -7.32
CA SER A 626 16.30 31.95 -7.70
C SER A 626 17.39 32.81 -7.03
N PRO A 627 17.88 33.85 -7.69
CA PRO A 627 18.90 34.76 -7.09
C PRO A 627 18.40 35.42 -5.79
N ASP A 628 17.09 35.62 -5.65
CA ASP A 628 16.50 36.21 -4.43
C ASP A 628 16.53 35.25 -3.26
N THR A 629 16.18 33.98 -3.52
CA THR A 629 16.23 32.92 -2.52
C THR A 629 17.68 32.60 -2.12
N GLU A 630 18.64 32.61 -3.05
CA GLU A 630 20.05 32.39 -2.73
C GLU A 630 20.60 33.48 -1.78
N ARG A 631 20.24 34.72 -2.05
CA ARG A 631 20.59 35.86 -1.14
C ARG A 631 19.87 35.72 0.22
N ALA A 632 18.62 35.38 0.22
CA ALA A 632 17.82 35.23 1.43
C ALA A 632 18.39 34.14 2.35
N LEU A 633 18.79 32.98 1.82
CA LEU A 633 19.34 31.87 2.60
C LEU A 633 20.55 32.29 3.48
N SER A 634 21.35 33.20 3.01
CA SER A 634 22.52 33.72 3.76
C SER A 634 22.14 34.72 4.83
N THR A 635 20.93 35.28 4.81
CA THR A 635 20.50 36.37 5.69
C THR A 635 19.41 35.96 6.69
N ILE A 636 18.72 34.82 6.46
CA ILE A 636 17.70 34.32 7.37
C ILE A 636 18.36 33.89 8.69
N PRO A 637 17.96 34.45 9.85
CA PRO A 637 18.43 33.99 11.15
C PRO A 637 18.16 32.50 11.36
N GLY A 638 19.14 31.79 11.93
CA GLY A 638 18.98 30.33 12.19
C GLY A 638 19.22 29.43 10.99
N VAL A 639 19.50 29.97 9.78
CA VAL A 639 19.89 29.20 8.59
C VAL A 639 21.42 29.23 8.47
N GLN A 640 22.06 28.07 8.56
CA GLN A 640 23.53 27.95 8.52
C GLN A 640 23.95 26.91 7.48
N GLN A 641 24.88 27.27 6.59
CA GLN A 641 25.47 26.28 5.70
C GLN A 641 26.26 25.25 6.52
N ALA A 642 25.89 24.00 6.41
CA ALA A 642 26.47 22.88 7.12
C ALA A 642 27.41 22.04 6.24
N PHE A 643 27.12 21.98 4.92
CA PHE A 643 27.91 21.19 3.99
C PHE A 643 27.83 21.78 2.58
N ARG A 644 28.87 21.59 1.77
CA ARG A 644 28.88 21.79 0.32
C ARG A 644 29.65 20.66 -0.33
N SER A 645 29.11 20.09 -1.42
CA SER A 645 29.78 19.00 -2.13
C SER A 645 31.13 19.42 -2.68
N SER A 646 32.10 18.51 -2.66
CA SER A 646 33.46 18.74 -3.13
C SER A 646 33.70 18.23 -4.55
N HIS A 647 32.83 17.36 -5.05
CA HIS A 647 32.97 16.73 -6.35
C HIS A 647 31.61 16.66 -7.07
N GLY A 648 31.67 16.76 -8.41
CA GLY A 648 30.48 16.68 -9.24
C GLY A 648 29.64 17.96 -9.24
N ALA A 649 28.32 17.81 -9.32
CA ALA A 649 27.42 18.95 -9.27
C ALA A 649 27.41 19.60 -7.89
N ASP A 650 27.29 20.92 -7.86
CA ASP A 650 27.28 21.69 -6.59
C ASP A 650 25.98 21.38 -5.82
N ARG A 651 26.12 20.90 -4.59
CA ARG A 651 25.04 20.63 -3.65
C ARG A 651 25.35 21.23 -2.31
N VAL A 652 24.40 21.97 -1.76
CA VAL A 652 24.56 22.67 -0.49
C VAL A 652 23.52 22.20 0.51
N ILE A 653 24.00 21.89 1.72
CA ILE A 653 23.10 21.54 2.83
C ILE A 653 23.15 22.68 3.86
N PHE A 654 21.96 23.16 4.20
CA PHE A 654 21.81 24.10 5.30
C PHE A 654 21.14 23.41 6.48
N ARG A 655 21.63 23.73 7.68
CA ARG A 655 20.97 23.40 8.94
C ARG A 655 20.05 24.52 9.33
N ILE A 656 18.82 24.19 9.72
CA ILE A 656 17.86 25.14 10.27
C ILE A 656 17.83 24.97 11.79
N ARG A 657 17.99 26.06 12.51
CA ARG A 657 17.86 26.14 13.97
C ARG A 657 16.66 27.02 14.28
N ALA A 658 15.52 26.39 14.52
CA ALA A 658 14.30 27.12 14.83
C ALA A 658 14.44 28.01 16.07
N ASP A 659 15.23 27.58 17.04
CA ASP A 659 15.48 28.34 18.28
C ASP A 659 16.28 29.65 18.05
N ASP A 660 17.04 29.73 16.97
CA ASP A 660 17.80 30.94 16.60
C ASP A 660 16.93 31.92 15.80
N MET A 661 15.73 31.53 15.42
CA MET A 661 14.76 32.42 14.77
C MET A 661 14.03 33.23 15.85
N PRO A 662 13.84 34.57 15.65
CA PRO A 662 13.18 35.40 16.63
C PRO A 662 11.78 34.82 16.99
N ALA A 663 11.54 34.68 18.30
CA ALA A 663 10.25 34.18 18.79
C ALA A 663 9.12 35.14 18.39
N ARG A 664 7.98 34.59 17.95
CA ARG A 664 6.77 35.37 17.73
C ARG A 664 5.83 35.22 18.92
N PRO A 665 5.11 36.27 19.28
CA PRO A 665 4.09 36.15 20.32
C PRO A 665 2.96 35.21 19.89
N VAL A 666 2.60 34.27 20.77
CA VAL A 666 1.42 33.40 20.57
C VAL A 666 0.18 34.18 20.99
N LEU A 667 -0.87 34.15 20.17
CA LEU A 667 -2.12 34.84 20.47
C LEU A 667 -2.78 34.27 21.74
N SER A 668 -3.21 35.20 22.62
CA SER A 668 -4.10 34.88 23.73
C SER A 668 -5.57 35.04 23.30
N ARG A 669 -6.49 34.48 24.07
CA ARG A 669 -7.92 34.64 23.83
C ARG A 669 -8.37 36.12 23.89
N ASP A 670 -7.81 36.88 24.80
CA ASP A 670 -8.13 38.30 24.99
C ASP A 670 -7.69 39.14 23.80
N SER A 671 -6.61 38.80 23.13
CA SER A 671 -6.12 39.47 21.92
C SER A 671 -7.09 39.33 20.73
N LEU A 672 -7.94 38.31 20.74
CA LEU A 672 -8.95 38.07 19.71
C LEU A 672 -10.24 38.89 19.91
N SER A 673 -10.38 39.62 21.01
CA SER A 673 -11.54 40.46 21.23
C SER A 673 -11.77 41.45 20.07
N GLY A 674 -12.97 41.48 19.48
CA GLY A 674 -13.29 42.29 18.29
C GLY A 674 -12.73 41.72 16.97
N THR A 675 -12.22 40.48 16.94
CA THR A 675 -11.83 39.80 15.73
C THR A 675 -12.99 39.02 15.16
N ALA A 676 -13.26 39.17 13.86
CA ALA A 676 -14.35 38.47 13.18
C ALA A 676 -13.96 38.11 11.74
N VAL A 677 -14.57 37.05 11.22
CA VAL A 677 -14.55 36.76 9.79
C VAL A 677 -15.41 37.75 9.06
N ILE A 678 -14.84 38.46 8.10
CA ILE A 678 -15.55 39.42 7.24
C ILE A 678 -16.17 38.67 6.05
N ALA A 679 -15.44 37.75 5.46
CA ALA A 679 -15.89 36.93 4.33
C ALA A 679 -15.09 35.63 4.21
N VAL A 680 -15.73 34.64 3.64
CA VAL A 680 -15.07 33.40 3.18
C VAL A 680 -15.31 33.31 1.67
N GLU A 681 -14.22 33.44 0.91
CA GLU A 681 -14.27 33.46 -0.55
C GLU A 681 -13.89 32.10 -1.13
N GLY A 682 -14.42 31.72 -2.27
CA GLY A 682 -14.06 30.49 -2.96
C GLY A 682 -14.96 29.29 -2.64
N LEU A 683 -16.06 29.51 -1.89
CA LEU A 683 -17.05 28.47 -1.57
C LEU A 683 -18.12 28.26 -2.65
N GLU A 684 -18.22 29.15 -3.64
CA GLU A 684 -19.32 29.16 -4.61
C GLU A 684 -19.13 28.17 -5.76
N GLY A 685 -20.23 27.59 -6.24
CA GLY A 685 -20.30 26.84 -7.51
C GLY A 685 -19.46 25.57 -7.58
N ARG A 686 -19.29 24.82 -6.50
CA ARG A 686 -18.34 23.73 -6.42
C ARG A 686 -18.96 22.34 -6.49
N ARG A 687 -18.17 21.41 -7.04
CA ARG A 687 -18.51 20.00 -7.14
C ARG A 687 -17.98 19.25 -5.91
N PRO A 688 -18.60 18.12 -5.52
CA PRO A 688 -18.10 17.26 -4.47
C PRO A 688 -16.64 16.85 -4.69
N GLU A 689 -15.89 16.67 -3.63
CA GLU A 689 -14.46 16.29 -3.60
C GLU A 689 -13.51 17.26 -4.32
N GLN A 690 -13.98 18.39 -4.75
CA GLN A 690 -13.12 19.38 -5.34
C GLN A 690 -12.29 20.05 -4.25
N PHE A 691 -10.97 19.97 -4.42
CA PHE A 691 -10.02 20.66 -3.55
C PHE A 691 -9.77 22.09 -4.04
N ARG A 692 -9.67 23.02 -3.10
CA ARG A 692 -9.15 24.38 -3.32
C ARG A 692 -8.68 25.02 -2.03
N SER A 693 -7.89 26.08 -2.14
CA SER A 693 -7.76 27.04 -1.09
C SER A 693 -9.03 27.91 -1.07
N ILE A 694 -9.62 28.06 0.11
CA ILE A 694 -10.59 29.12 0.38
C ILE A 694 -9.84 30.30 0.98
N TRP A 695 -10.37 31.50 0.76
CA TRP A 695 -9.78 32.69 1.31
C TRP A 695 -10.67 33.21 2.45
N VAL A 696 -10.10 33.31 3.64
CA VAL A 696 -10.79 33.87 4.81
C VAL A 696 -10.27 35.26 5.05
N ARG A 697 -11.13 36.26 5.00
CA ARG A 697 -10.80 37.60 5.42
C ARG A 697 -11.19 37.77 6.86
N ILE A 698 -10.21 38.11 7.68
CA ILE A 698 -10.35 38.34 9.10
C ILE A 698 -10.16 39.83 9.35
N GLY A 699 -11.13 40.45 9.97
CA GLY A 699 -11.10 41.85 10.36
C GLY A 699 -10.97 42.03 11.88
N LYS A 700 -10.47 43.17 12.28
CA LYS A 700 -10.27 43.56 13.66
C LYS A 700 -10.93 44.91 13.95
N THR A 701 -11.71 44.97 15.01
CA THR A 701 -12.23 46.22 15.57
C THR A 701 -11.76 46.39 17.01
N GLY A 702 -11.30 47.57 17.35
CA GLY A 702 -10.81 47.89 18.71
C GLY A 702 -9.34 48.22 18.78
N PRO A 703 -8.89 48.87 19.81
CA PRO A 703 -7.57 49.49 19.90
C PRO A 703 -6.38 48.50 20.07
N VAL A 704 -6.69 47.26 20.38
CA VAL A 704 -5.64 46.22 20.57
C VAL A 704 -5.22 45.66 19.23
N VAL A 705 -3.97 45.83 18.88
CA VAL A 705 -3.39 45.19 17.68
C VAL A 705 -3.41 43.70 17.85
N LEU A 706 -3.91 42.99 16.83
CA LEU A 706 -3.84 41.55 16.77
C LEU A 706 -2.53 41.17 16.10
N GLU A 707 -1.52 40.73 16.88
CA GLU A 707 -0.22 40.32 16.34
C GLU A 707 0.27 39.08 17.05
N GLY A 708 0.49 38.00 16.28
CA GLY A 708 1.03 36.77 16.81
C GLY A 708 0.71 35.55 15.96
N ASP A 709 1.34 34.46 16.33
CA ASP A 709 1.09 33.17 15.69
C ASP A 709 -0.13 32.47 16.30
N CYS A 710 -0.93 31.89 15.44
CA CYS A 710 -2.08 31.10 15.82
C CYS A 710 -2.35 29.97 14.84
N TYR A 711 -3.09 28.98 15.29
CA TYR A 711 -3.60 27.94 14.43
C TYR A 711 -5.02 28.31 14.00
N VAL A 712 -5.20 28.57 12.71
CA VAL A 712 -6.49 28.86 12.11
C VAL A 712 -7.04 27.60 11.47
N PHE A 713 -8.25 27.22 11.79
CA PHE A 713 -8.90 26.01 11.27
C PHE A 713 -10.41 26.22 11.09
N TYR A 714 -11.05 25.27 10.41
CA TYR A 714 -12.49 25.31 10.24
C TYR A 714 -13.16 24.03 10.72
N ARG A 715 -14.45 24.11 11.02
CA ARG A 715 -15.35 22.98 11.23
C ARG A 715 -16.52 23.08 10.29
N LEU A 716 -16.98 21.93 9.78
CA LEU A 716 -18.13 21.85 8.89
C LEU A 716 -19.35 21.33 9.63
N PHE A 717 -20.49 21.89 9.31
CA PHE A 717 -21.79 21.42 9.76
C PHE A 717 -22.66 21.11 8.53
N ASP A 718 -23.21 19.92 8.46
CA ASP A 718 -24.17 19.53 7.44
C ASP A 718 -25.56 20.03 7.88
N ARG A 719 -26.05 21.05 7.20
CA ARG A 719 -27.35 21.66 7.49
C ARG A 719 -28.49 20.76 7.01
N THR A 720 -28.28 19.95 5.98
CA THR A 720 -29.28 19.05 5.45
C THR A 720 -29.52 17.88 6.41
N ALA A 721 -28.47 17.30 6.95
CA ALA A 721 -28.55 16.26 7.96
C ALA A 721 -28.71 16.80 9.39
N SER A 722 -28.61 18.13 9.61
CA SER A 722 -28.62 18.80 10.92
C SER A 722 -27.58 18.22 11.89
N ALA A 723 -26.41 17.85 11.38
CA ALA A 723 -25.34 17.20 12.13
C ALA A 723 -23.98 17.84 11.85
N PRO A 724 -23.08 17.91 12.84
CA PRO A 724 -21.69 18.23 12.55
C PRO A 724 -21.10 17.15 11.68
N LEU A 725 -20.42 17.54 10.60
CA LEU A 725 -19.50 16.65 9.95
C LEU A 725 -18.34 16.46 10.95
N ASP A 726 -18.03 15.23 11.26
CA ASP A 726 -17.12 14.80 12.33
C ASP A 726 -16.02 15.81 12.67
N GLU A 727 -15.75 16.02 13.95
CA GLU A 727 -14.69 16.94 14.45
C GLU A 727 -13.29 16.61 13.87
N ALA A 728 -13.13 15.41 13.35
CA ALA A 728 -11.93 14.97 12.63
C ALA A 728 -11.66 15.75 11.33
N ASP A 729 -12.61 16.50 10.83
CA ASP A 729 -12.52 17.17 9.52
C ASP A 729 -11.99 18.61 9.61
N SER A 730 -11.70 19.11 10.80
CA SER A 730 -11.12 20.43 10.95
C SER A 730 -9.66 20.46 10.52
N ILE A 731 -9.45 20.93 9.30
CA ILE A 731 -8.10 21.15 8.76
C ILE A 731 -7.74 22.59 9.05
N GLY A 732 -6.54 22.80 9.57
CA GLY A 732 -6.04 24.11 9.92
C GLY A 732 -4.62 24.35 9.46
N THR A 733 -4.18 25.56 9.66
CA THR A 733 -2.85 26.02 9.30
C THR A 733 -2.34 27.03 10.31
N VAL A 734 -1.05 26.95 10.62
CA VAL A 734 -0.41 27.99 11.43
C VAL A 734 -0.30 29.26 10.59
N ARG A 735 -0.72 30.38 11.17
CA ARG A 735 -0.67 31.71 10.54
C ARG A 735 -0.17 32.75 11.51
N HIS A 736 0.55 33.68 10.96
CA HIS A 736 0.83 34.93 11.65
C HIS A 736 -0.28 35.95 11.33
N LEU A 737 -0.94 36.42 12.35
CA LEU A 737 -1.90 37.52 12.22
C LEU A 737 -1.21 38.82 12.65
N ALA A 738 -1.36 39.86 11.84
CA ALA A 738 -0.89 41.22 12.11
C ALA A 738 -1.96 42.22 11.63
N ILE A 739 -3.01 42.39 12.44
CA ILE A 739 -4.19 43.19 12.07
C ILE A 739 -4.33 44.33 13.08
N ARG A 740 -4.36 45.57 12.59
CA ARG A 740 -4.63 46.78 13.36
C ARG A 740 -6.13 47.10 13.41
N ASP A 741 -6.52 48.02 14.26
CA ASP A 741 -7.89 48.49 14.33
C ASP A 741 -8.43 48.95 12.98
N GLY A 742 -9.61 48.50 12.59
CA GLY A 742 -10.22 48.73 11.29
C GLY A 742 -9.51 48.03 10.11
N GLY A 743 -8.44 47.30 10.37
CA GLY A 743 -7.71 46.55 9.36
C GLY A 743 -8.29 45.17 9.12
N GLU A 744 -7.87 44.57 8.01
CA GLU A 744 -8.20 43.20 7.64
C GLU A 744 -6.96 42.45 7.12
N GLN A 745 -6.99 41.13 7.28
CA GLN A 745 -5.99 40.22 6.70
C GLN A 745 -6.69 39.09 5.99
N ARG A 746 -6.22 38.79 4.77
CA ARG A 746 -6.68 37.66 3.97
C ARG A 746 -5.76 36.47 4.21
N LEU A 747 -6.36 35.33 4.57
CA LEU A 747 -5.66 34.07 4.78
C LEU A 747 -6.17 33.03 3.78
N ASP A 748 -5.27 32.23 3.27
CA ASP A 748 -5.62 31.02 2.56
C ASP A 748 -5.80 29.86 3.55
N LEU A 749 -6.92 29.19 3.49
CA LEU A 749 -7.16 27.95 4.18
C LEU A 749 -7.35 26.83 3.17
N PRO A 750 -6.62 25.76 3.31
CA PRO A 750 -6.86 24.57 2.55
C PRO A 750 -8.27 24.02 2.85
N PHE A 751 -9.05 23.72 1.83
CA PHE A 751 -10.45 23.29 1.98
C PHE A 751 -10.83 22.16 1.04
N VAL A 752 -11.48 21.13 1.57
CA VAL A 752 -12.07 20.03 0.79
C VAL A 752 -13.58 20.15 0.85
N PHE A 753 -14.21 20.24 -0.31
CA PHE A 753 -15.67 20.24 -0.37
C PHE A 753 -16.22 18.88 0.07
N PRO A 754 -17.30 18.87 0.86
CA PRO A 754 -17.99 17.64 1.24
C PRO A 754 -18.32 16.78 0.02
N TYR A 755 -18.24 15.46 0.19
CA TYR A 755 -18.54 14.51 -0.89
C TYR A 755 -20.02 14.52 -1.28
N ASN A 756 -20.90 14.62 -0.31
CA ASN A 756 -22.33 14.59 -0.56
C ASN A 756 -22.82 15.96 -1.02
N PRO A 757 -23.67 16.03 -2.05
CA PRO A 757 -24.39 17.26 -2.36
C PRO A 757 -25.29 17.67 -1.19
N GLY A 758 -25.33 18.96 -0.89
CA GLY A 758 -26.13 19.45 0.24
C GLY A 758 -25.78 20.88 0.65
N ASP A 759 -26.44 21.36 1.69
CA ASP A 759 -26.20 22.66 2.30
C ASP A 759 -25.34 22.53 3.54
N TYR A 760 -24.27 23.29 3.57
CA TYR A 760 -23.27 23.23 4.63
C TYR A 760 -23.05 24.60 5.27
N GLU A 761 -22.51 24.57 6.49
CA GLU A 761 -21.97 25.73 7.17
C GLU A 761 -20.53 25.48 7.55
N ILE A 762 -19.61 26.36 7.14
CA ILE A 762 -18.23 26.39 7.59
C ILE A 762 -18.11 27.35 8.75
N THR A 763 -17.53 26.94 9.86
CA THR A 763 -17.19 27.81 10.99
C THR A 763 -15.68 27.92 11.10
N ILE A 764 -15.19 29.16 11.24
CA ILE A 764 -13.74 29.45 11.33
C ILE A 764 -13.37 29.65 12.79
N TRP A 765 -12.29 28.99 13.19
CA TRP A 765 -11.78 28.95 14.54
C TRP A 765 -10.31 29.35 14.57
N ILE A 766 -9.91 30.01 15.65
CA ILE A 766 -8.51 30.25 15.99
C ILE A 766 -8.19 29.51 17.29
N ARG A 767 -7.10 28.74 17.27
CA ARG A 767 -6.55 28.17 18.48
C ARG A 767 -5.53 29.12 19.07
N THR A 768 -5.74 29.46 20.34
CA THR A 768 -4.86 30.29 21.15
C THR A 768 -4.24 29.45 22.26
N ALA A 769 -3.36 30.05 23.06
CA ALA A 769 -2.85 29.43 24.28
C ALA A 769 -3.97 29.02 25.26
N ASP A 770 -5.09 29.75 25.26
CA ASP A 770 -6.20 29.59 26.20
C ASP A 770 -7.36 28.75 25.63
N GLY A 771 -7.23 28.16 24.46
CA GLY A 771 -8.22 27.30 23.81
C GLY A 771 -8.73 27.81 22.46
N ASP A 772 -9.75 27.13 21.93
CA ASP A 772 -10.34 27.43 20.62
C ASP A 772 -11.36 28.55 20.70
N VAL A 773 -11.24 29.52 19.79
CA VAL A 773 -12.16 30.66 19.68
C VAL A 773 -12.80 30.66 18.30
N ARG A 774 -14.15 30.60 18.23
CA ARG A 774 -14.89 30.81 16.99
C ARG A 774 -14.88 32.29 16.62
N ILE A 775 -14.47 32.60 15.39
CA ILE A 775 -14.38 33.97 14.89
C ILE A 775 -15.40 34.29 13.79
N GLY A 776 -16.08 33.30 13.26
CA GLY A 776 -17.14 33.50 12.26
C GLY A 776 -17.60 32.22 11.59
N SER A 777 -18.58 32.38 10.68
CA SER A 777 -19.10 31.29 9.85
C SER A 777 -19.67 31.81 8.53
N GLU A 778 -19.72 30.89 7.54
CA GLU A 778 -20.29 31.12 6.22
C GLU A 778 -21.11 29.89 5.78
N LYS A 779 -22.17 30.12 4.97
CA LYS A 779 -23.01 29.04 4.46
C LYS A 779 -22.72 28.82 2.97
N PHE A 780 -22.70 27.58 2.53
CA PHE A 780 -22.46 27.23 1.13
C PHE A 780 -23.18 25.95 0.72
N GLY A 781 -23.43 25.81 -0.59
CA GLY A 781 -24.04 24.62 -1.16
C GLY A 781 -23.02 23.81 -1.97
N VAL A 782 -23.12 22.49 -1.92
CA VAL A 782 -22.38 21.56 -2.79
C VAL A 782 -23.36 20.95 -3.78
N SER A 783 -23.13 21.19 -5.08
CA SER A 783 -24.00 20.70 -6.15
C SER A 783 -23.73 19.23 -6.45
N ALA A 784 -24.77 18.46 -6.80
CA ALA A 784 -24.62 17.12 -7.34
C ALA A 784 -23.80 17.16 -8.65
N LEU A 785 -22.94 16.17 -8.86
CA LEU A 785 -22.31 15.96 -10.15
C LEU A 785 -23.39 15.70 -11.19
N ALA A 786 -23.52 16.56 -12.20
CA ALA A 786 -24.43 16.33 -13.31
C ALA A 786 -24.05 15.03 -14.00
N ALA A 787 -24.95 14.05 -14.00
CA ALA A 787 -24.77 12.81 -14.73
C ALA A 787 -24.55 13.15 -16.21
N GLY A 788 -23.31 13.05 -16.71
CA GLY A 788 -22.97 13.23 -18.11
C GLY A 788 -21.91 14.27 -18.48
N THR A 789 -21.38 15.05 -17.55
CA THR A 789 -20.23 15.91 -17.88
C THR A 789 -18.93 15.12 -17.74
N THR A 790 -18.55 14.44 -18.84
CA THR A 790 -17.20 13.95 -19.03
C THR A 790 -16.24 15.15 -18.99
N THR A 791 -15.35 15.20 -18.02
CA THR A 791 -14.16 16.04 -18.11
C THR A 791 -13.44 15.65 -19.39
N PRO A 792 -13.03 16.58 -20.23
CA PRO A 792 -12.22 16.24 -21.39
C PRO A 792 -10.96 15.55 -20.88
N SER A 793 -10.71 14.35 -21.40
CA SER A 793 -9.46 13.64 -21.18
C SER A 793 -8.30 14.55 -21.58
N PRO A 794 -7.23 14.67 -20.79
CA PRO A 794 -6.04 15.34 -21.26
C PRO A 794 -5.56 14.64 -22.53
N PRO A 795 -5.04 15.37 -23.50
CA PRO A 795 -4.54 14.79 -24.75
C PRO A 795 -3.49 13.72 -24.41
N ALA A 796 -3.66 12.56 -25.02
CA ALA A 796 -2.70 11.47 -24.95
C ALA A 796 -1.36 11.95 -25.51
N SER A 797 -0.34 12.00 -24.65
CA SER A 797 1.06 12.17 -25.04
C SER A 797 1.81 10.87 -24.83
#